data_c0e1ddd41118051c98bec96962079e2e
#
_entry.id   c0e1ddd41118051c98bec96962079e2e
#
_cell.length_a   1.000
_cell.length_b   1.000
_cell.length_c   1.000
_cell.angle_alpha   90.00
_cell.angle_beta   90.00
_cell.angle_gamma   90.00
#
_symmetry.space_group_name_H-M   'P 1'
#
loop_
_entity.id
_entity.type
_entity.pdbx_description
1 polymer ?
#
loop_
_entity_poly.entity_id
_entity_poly.type
_entity_poly.pdbx_seq_one_letter_code
_entity_poly.pdbx_strand_id
1 'polypeptide(L)'
;MRRKSAIVLFTVTFLLTAAAAQQAALIAPEPASSALPAVQPPGRPAIGVALEGGGALGLAHIGVLQWLEEHHIPVDRISGTSMGSLVGALYASGSTPAQMRTLASSDAFRRVFTLQTPYADSSFRRRQDKRELPQALSVGLKHGPEMRNALLADRGVNEFLTTNLSSYNSQELNYDRLPIPFRCVATDLNTLATVTFASGPLPQAVRASISIPGVFPPFQDRQGHYLVDGGILDNLPTGVLKRDLHADVIIAIRLEDAPLADADTNSIVGVLDRAFSAGIVRNVEQSERLADVVVKVPVSSFSAADYAKAPQLIDAGYKAAGQRSATLLRYALDDGGWKTYLAARESRLRPQPGVLRQLRVEGGDPGAVREVRAAMKSIQGHPIAPATTLNALKGIQSNSGIDATWETFSPTPDASDTGLLVRLSNDRTGPPYLLISPAFAASTSDISRGELTLRLVDQNLGGYGSEVRANASIGYMTNLSAEYYRLLTPGGYFIEPHAGLLRAPVYIWANQKRVAERFQQNLDAGVEAGRTFSNQLQVSAEWHAEDTHWSLTTGTGGGPYLSGTAQTGLLHIKIDRASTGVVSPDGFRLSASAGALYHAVASDNAPLVNLSFSATRSWKGNIFGLGGNVNSYLRANVAQPYRFTLGGPMHLSSASIDEYRGTDTYLATTGYLHRIAALPTGLGQGLYAVLAYEGGEIWSPETRAILRQDGVTGLVASTPLGLITFGVSVGDAGHRKVFFTVGRWF
;
A
#
# COMPACT_ATOMS: atom_id res chain seq x y z
N MET A 1 29.67 -45.21 38.74
CA MET A 1 30.23 -43.85 38.91
C MET A 1 29.18 -42.86 38.41
N ARG A 2 28.59 -42.12 39.33
CA ARG A 2 27.42 -41.26 39.11
C ARG A 2 27.86 -39.85 38.76
N ARG A 3 27.39 -39.31 37.63
CA ARG A 3 27.50 -37.87 37.29
C ARG A 3 26.30 -37.13 37.84
N LYS A 4 26.54 -36.16 38.71
CA LYS A 4 25.54 -35.22 39.22
C LYS A 4 25.47 -34.04 38.31
N SER A 5 24.30 -33.77 37.76
CA SER A 5 23.96 -32.54 37.02
C SER A 5 23.56 -31.47 38.03
N ALA A 6 24.26 -30.33 38.00
CA ALA A 6 23.91 -29.15 38.78
C ALA A 6 22.93 -28.27 37.95
N ILE A 7 21.74 -28.08 38.47
CA ILE A 7 20.74 -27.11 37.99
C ILE A 7 21.07 -25.81 38.72
N VAL A 8 21.43 -24.78 37.95
CA VAL A 8 21.56 -23.40 38.47
C VAL A 8 20.22 -22.73 38.37
N LEU A 9 19.60 -22.49 39.50
CA LEU A 9 18.36 -21.74 39.65
C LEU A 9 18.70 -20.24 39.74
N PHE A 10 18.33 -19.45 38.71
CA PHE A 10 18.45 -18.00 38.77
C PHE A 10 17.19 -17.42 39.44
N THR A 11 17.35 -16.97 40.68
CA THR A 11 16.35 -16.22 41.41
C THR A 11 16.45 -14.74 40.99
N VAL A 12 15.48 -14.25 40.22
CA VAL A 12 15.39 -12.81 39.92
C VAL A 12 14.56 -12.15 41.02
N THR A 13 15.23 -11.35 41.83
CA THR A 13 14.62 -10.51 42.87
C THR A 13 13.99 -9.28 42.17
N PHE A 14 12.66 -9.19 42.17
CA PHE A 14 11.95 -8.00 41.76
C PHE A 14 12.11 -6.89 42.79
N LEU A 15 12.82 -5.85 42.46
CA LEU A 15 12.80 -4.56 43.15
C LEU A 15 11.59 -3.75 42.62
N LEU A 16 10.54 -3.67 43.42
CA LEU A 16 9.42 -2.77 43.26
C LEU A 16 9.92 -1.32 43.53
N THR A 17 10.19 -0.57 42.49
CA THR A 17 10.22 0.89 42.59
C THR A 17 8.84 1.43 42.26
N ALA A 18 8.16 1.95 43.28
CA ALA A 18 6.93 2.69 43.14
C ALA A 18 7.20 3.99 42.34
N ALA A 19 6.90 4.01 41.07
CA ALA A 19 6.80 5.24 40.28
C ALA A 19 5.43 5.85 40.59
N ALA A 20 5.44 7.04 41.19
CA ALA A 20 4.26 7.85 41.44
C ALA A 20 3.50 8.06 40.13
N ALA A 21 2.32 7.48 40.03
CA ALA A 21 1.36 7.77 38.98
C ALA A 21 0.88 9.21 39.16
N GLN A 22 1.38 10.12 38.34
CA GLN A 22 0.70 11.40 38.13
C GLN A 22 -0.66 11.10 37.49
N GLN A 23 -1.71 11.20 38.27
CA GLN A 23 -3.08 11.21 37.80
C GLN A 23 -3.25 12.37 36.81
N ALA A 24 -3.18 12.08 35.51
CA ALA A 24 -3.78 12.95 34.53
C ALA A 24 -5.28 12.92 34.81
N ALA A 25 -5.83 14.08 35.22
CA ALA A 25 -7.27 14.25 35.38
C ALA A 25 -7.95 13.83 34.06
N LEU A 26 -8.60 12.67 34.08
CA LEU A 26 -9.55 12.26 33.07
C LEU A 26 -10.67 13.30 33.08
N ILE A 27 -10.67 14.19 32.09
CA ILE A 27 -11.88 14.94 31.76
C ILE A 27 -12.84 13.86 31.27
N ALA A 28 -13.74 13.42 32.15
CA ALA A 28 -14.87 12.62 31.75
C ALA A 28 -15.61 13.38 30.63
N PRO A 29 -16.08 12.71 29.58
CA PRO A 29 -16.96 13.39 28.64
C PRO A 29 -18.15 13.92 29.43
N GLU A 30 -18.42 15.23 29.34
CA GLU A 30 -19.64 15.80 29.89
C GLU A 30 -20.82 14.92 29.46
N PRO A 31 -21.74 14.55 30.39
CA PRO A 31 -22.93 13.83 30.01
C PRO A 31 -23.64 14.67 28.92
N ALA A 32 -23.83 14.07 27.76
CA ALA A 32 -24.50 14.71 26.64
C ALA A 32 -25.78 15.37 27.17
N SER A 33 -25.85 16.70 27.05
CA SER A 33 -27.06 17.46 27.40
C SER A 33 -28.23 16.77 26.71
N SER A 34 -29.22 16.35 27.48
CA SER A 34 -30.37 15.56 27.05
C SER A 34 -31.33 16.31 26.10
N ALA A 35 -31.02 17.52 25.73
CA ALA A 35 -31.80 18.31 24.77
C ALA A 35 -31.05 18.39 23.42
N LEU A 36 -31.46 17.55 22.47
CA LEU A 36 -31.07 17.74 21.07
C LEU A 36 -31.50 19.13 20.61
N PRO A 37 -30.63 19.91 19.96
CA PRO A 37 -31.03 21.19 19.42
C PRO A 37 -32.18 20.99 18.43
N ALA A 38 -33.28 21.69 18.64
CA ALA A 38 -34.48 21.61 17.81
C ALA A 38 -34.15 21.96 16.35
N VAL A 39 -33.96 20.97 15.50
CA VAL A 39 -33.77 21.11 14.04
C VAL A 39 -35.12 21.06 13.32
N GLN A 40 -36.18 20.74 14.06
CA GLN A 40 -37.52 20.60 13.52
C GLN A 40 -38.26 21.91 13.47
N PRO A 41 -38.97 22.18 12.34
CA PRO A 41 -40.03 23.15 12.38
C PRO A 41 -41.11 22.67 13.39
N PRO A 42 -41.64 23.54 14.25
CA PRO A 42 -42.71 23.15 15.17
C PRO A 42 -43.85 22.53 14.38
N GLY A 43 -44.36 21.35 14.79
CA GLY A 43 -45.58 20.75 14.29
C GLY A 43 -45.45 19.63 13.25
N ARG A 44 -44.24 19.17 12.87
CA ARG A 44 -44.05 17.98 12.03
C ARG A 44 -43.16 16.91 12.69
N PRO A 45 -43.31 15.62 12.31
CA PRO A 45 -42.47 14.56 12.83
C PRO A 45 -41.02 14.70 12.38
N ALA A 46 -40.06 14.29 13.24
CA ALA A 46 -38.65 14.16 12.91
C ALA A 46 -38.40 12.91 12.07
N ILE A 47 -37.86 13.10 10.87
CA ILE A 47 -37.59 12.00 9.96
C ILE A 47 -36.14 11.55 10.12
N GLY A 48 -35.98 10.29 10.55
CA GLY A 48 -34.69 9.61 10.65
C GLY A 48 -34.47 8.68 9.44
N VAL A 49 -33.25 8.68 8.89
CA VAL A 49 -32.86 7.77 7.82
C VAL A 49 -31.75 6.84 8.29
N ALA A 50 -32.01 5.52 8.25
CA ALA A 50 -31.02 4.48 8.55
C ALA A 50 -30.41 3.93 7.25
N LEU A 51 -29.09 3.91 7.18
CA LEU A 51 -28.29 3.47 6.03
C LEU A 51 -27.58 2.15 6.35
N GLU A 52 -27.92 1.09 5.62
CA GLU A 52 -27.34 -0.24 5.79
C GLU A 52 -25.86 -0.28 5.34
N GLY A 53 -25.07 -1.14 6.00
CA GLY A 53 -23.73 -1.52 5.53
C GLY A 53 -23.79 -2.47 4.35
N GLY A 54 -22.75 -2.49 3.49
CA GLY A 54 -22.74 -3.42 2.35
C GLY A 54 -21.60 -3.16 1.34
N GLY A 55 -20.48 -2.59 1.76
CA GLY A 55 -19.36 -2.29 0.87
C GLY A 55 -19.80 -1.41 -0.31
N ALA A 56 -19.40 -1.76 -1.54
CA ALA A 56 -19.79 -0.98 -2.74
C ALA A 56 -21.29 -0.85 -2.92
N LEU A 57 -22.08 -1.85 -2.48
CA LEU A 57 -23.55 -1.84 -2.62
C LEU A 57 -24.16 -0.64 -1.90
N GLY A 58 -23.58 -0.20 -0.78
CA GLY A 58 -24.02 0.97 -0.03
C GLY A 58 -23.90 2.31 -0.77
N LEU A 59 -23.20 2.37 -1.92
CA LEU A 59 -23.22 3.56 -2.78
C LEU A 59 -24.63 3.86 -3.34
N ALA A 60 -25.51 2.88 -3.33
CA ALA A 60 -26.92 3.06 -3.70
C ALA A 60 -27.67 4.06 -2.79
N HIS A 61 -27.24 4.20 -1.53
CA HIS A 61 -27.81 5.19 -0.60
C HIS A 61 -27.75 6.62 -1.15
N ILE A 62 -26.70 6.96 -1.93
CA ILE A 62 -26.56 8.28 -2.56
C ILE A 62 -27.75 8.55 -3.49
N GLY A 63 -28.19 7.55 -4.24
CA GLY A 63 -29.34 7.68 -5.15
C GLY A 63 -30.66 7.87 -4.40
N VAL A 64 -30.85 7.16 -3.27
CA VAL A 64 -32.03 7.35 -2.43
C VAL A 64 -32.06 8.76 -1.84
N LEU A 65 -30.92 9.22 -1.27
CA LEU A 65 -30.80 10.58 -0.71
C LEU A 65 -31.03 11.65 -1.80
N GLN A 66 -30.55 11.42 -3.01
CA GLN A 66 -30.82 12.29 -4.16
C GLN A 66 -32.33 12.39 -4.45
N TRP A 67 -33.01 11.27 -4.49
CA TRP A 67 -34.46 11.24 -4.74
C TRP A 67 -35.22 11.96 -3.61
N LEU A 68 -34.84 11.76 -2.33
CA LEU A 68 -35.48 12.46 -1.20
C LEU A 68 -35.31 13.98 -1.30
N GLU A 69 -34.12 14.49 -1.64
CA GLU A 69 -33.89 15.95 -1.83
C GLU A 69 -34.69 16.50 -2.98
N GLU A 70 -34.71 15.83 -4.13
CA GLU A 70 -35.45 16.28 -5.32
C GLU A 70 -36.99 16.34 -5.10
N HIS A 71 -37.48 15.57 -4.13
CA HIS A 71 -38.90 15.53 -3.76
C HIS A 71 -39.19 16.23 -2.43
N HIS A 72 -38.28 17.10 -1.95
CA HIS A 72 -38.45 17.93 -0.77
C HIS A 72 -38.75 17.14 0.52
N ILE A 73 -38.22 15.90 0.65
CA ILE A 73 -38.40 15.09 1.85
C ILE A 73 -37.21 15.36 2.79
N PRO A 74 -37.45 15.95 3.95
CA PRO A 74 -36.38 16.31 4.88
C PRO A 74 -35.77 15.08 5.55
N VAL A 75 -34.46 15.11 5.77
CA VAL A 75 -33.72 14.14 6.58
C VAL A 75 -33.24 14.87 7.84
N ASP A 76 -33.97 14.68 8.95
CA ASP A 76 -33.70 15.40 10.20
C ASP A 76 -32.65 14.69 11.07
N ARG A 77 -32.52 13.39 10.91
CA ARG A 77 -31.61 12.50 11.63
C ARG A 77 -31.06 11.44 10.70
N ILE A 78 -29.82 11.03 10.92
CA ILE A 78 -29.23 9.97 10.10
C ILE A 78 -28.37 9.02 10.93
N SER A 79 -28.49 7.75 10.68
CA SER A 79 -27.61 6.72 11.23
C SER A 79 -27.10 5.81 10.12
N GLY A 80 -25.90 5.24 10.29
CA GLY A 80 -25.35 4.37 9.27
C GLY A 80 -24.29 3.41 9.81
N THR A 81 -24.12 2.31 9.08
CA THR A 81 -23.11 1.29 9.35
C THR A 81 -22.23 1.12 8.11
N SER A 82 -20.91 0.92 8.29
CA SER A 82 -20.00 0.64 7.19
C SER A 82 -20.08 1.67 6.05
N MET A 83 -20.34 1.28 4.81
CA MET A 83 -20.56 2.22 3.70
C MET A 83 -21.72 3.17 3.97
N GLY A 84 -22.77 2.70 4.67
CA GLY A 84 -23.85 3.57 5.13
C GLY A 84 -23.37 4.66 6.09
N SER A 85 -22.37 4.38 6.93
CA SER A 85 -21.75 5.40 7.80
C SER A 85 -20.94 6.42 7.00
N LEU A 86 -20.24 6.02 5.96
CA LEU A 86 -19.48 6.92 5.08
C LEU A 86 -20.41 7.85 4.31
N VAL A 87 -21.43 7.29 3.63
CA VAL A 87 -22.42 8.07 2.90
C VAL A 87 -23.20 8.99 3.85
N GLY A 88 -23.61 8.45 5.01
CA GLY A 88 -24.33 9.21 6.04
C GLY A 88 -23.49 10.35 6.61
N ALA A 89 -22.22 10.14 6.91
CA ALA A 89 -21.32 11.17 7.42
C ALA A 89 -21.06 12.30 6.41
N LEU A 90 -20.84 11.96 5.14
CA LEU A 90 -20.70 12.95 4.06
C LEU A 90 -21.98 13.78 3.90
N TYR A 91 -23.13 13.14 3.87
CA TYR A 91 -24.40 13.82 3.75
C TYR A 91 -24.73 14.68 4.99
N ALA A 92 -24.52 14.12 6.20
CA ALA A 92 -24.74 14.82 7.46
C ALA A 92 -23.79 16.01 7.65
N SER A 93 -22.61 15.99 7.06
CA SER A 93 -21.64 17.09 7.07
C SER A 93 -21.91 18.14 5.99
N GLY A 94 -22.94 17.99 5.14
CA GLY A 94 -23.37 18.99 4.18
C GLY A 94 -23.04 18.69 2.72
N SER A 95 -22.41 17.55 2.40
CA SER A 95 -22.20 17.17 1.01
C SER A 95 -23.53 16.90 0.31
N THR A 96 -23.69 17.41 -0.89
CA THR A 96 -24.87 17.13 -1.71
C THR A 96 -24.77 15.76 -2.38
N PRO A 97 -25.89 15.10 -2.72
CA PRO A 97 -25.86 13.84 -3.47
C PRO A 97 -25.08 13.92 -4.79
N ALA A 98 -25.11 15.06 -5.49
CA ALA A 98 -24.33 15.29 -6.70
C ALA A 98 -22.80 15.29 -6.44
N GLN A 99 -22.38 15.96 -5.37
CA GLN A 99 -20.97 15.94 -4.93
C GLN A 99 -20.53 14.52 -4.53
N MET A 100 -21.38 13.80 -3.79
CA MET A 100 -21.09 12.41 -3.38
C MET A 100 -21.04 11.47 -4.60
N ARG A 101 -21.91 11.62 -5.60
CA ARG A 101 -21.85 10.88 -6.87
C ARG A 101 -20.51 11.11 -7.59
N THR A 102 -20.09 12.37 -7.69
CA THR A 102 -18.79 12.73 -8.30
C THR A 102 -17.63 12.09 -7.54
N LEU A 103 -17.66 12.17 -6.20
CA LEU A 103 -16.64 11.61 -5.33
C LEU A 103 -16.56 10.07 -5.47
N ALA A 104 -17.69 9.37 -5.41
CA ALA A 104 -17.78 7.91 -5.56
C ALA A 104 -17.31 7.41 -6.95
N SER A 105 -17.40 8.24 -7.97
CA SER A 105 -16.95 7.93 -9.33
C SER A 105 -15.47 8.28 -9.56
N SER A 106 -14.80 8.93 -8.62
CA SER A 106 -13.43 9.41 -8.75
C SER A 106 -12.39 8.29 -8.62
N ASP A 107 -11.22 8.49 -9.25
CA ASP A 107 -10.06 7.61 -9.07
C ASP A 107 -9.53 7.64 -7.63
N ALA A 108 -9.70 8.76 -6.93
CA ALA A 108 -9.31 8.90 -5.53
C ALA A 108 -10.09 7.93 -4.64
N PHE A 109 -11.42 7.85 -4.84
CA PHE A 109 -12.28 6.90 -4.12
C PHE A 109 -11.92 5.44 -4.45
N ARG A 110 -11.73 5.10 -5.72
CA ARG A 110 -11.35 3.75 -6.13
C ARG A 110 -10.00 3.29 -5.52
N ARG A 111 -9.04 4.22 -5.38
CA ARG A 111 -7.74 3.94 -4.77
C ARG A 111 -7.80 3.60 -3.28
N VAL A 112 -8.82 4.04 -2.56
CA VAL A 112 -9.04 3.68 -1.13
C VAL A 112 -9.09 2.17 -0.93
N PHE A 113 -9.69 1.46 -1.90
CA PHE A 113 -9.91 0.01 -1.85
C PHE A 113 -8.86 -0.79 -2.64
N THR A 114 -7.65 -0.25 -2.79
CA THR A 114 -6.54 -0.98 -3.43
C THR A 114 -5.76 -1.78 -2.40
N LEU A 115 -5.42 -3.03 -2.74
CA LEU A 115 -4.79 -4.01 -1.84
C LEU A 115 -3.39 -3.63 -1.33
N GLN A 116 -2.75 -2.63 -1.91
CA GLN A 116 -1.38 -2.23 -1.53
C GLN A 116 -1.21 -0.73 -1.63
N THR A 117 -0.33 -0.16 -0.80
CA THR A 117 0.14 1.22 -0.99
C THR A 117 0.64 1.37 -2.43
N PRO A 118 0.13 2.34 -3.20
CA PRO A 118 0.58 2.57 -4.56
C PRO A 118 2.11 2.69 -4.62
N TYR A 119 2.71 2.06 -5.61
CA TYR A 119 4.16 2.10 -5.79
C TYR A 119 4.68 3.55 -5.83
N ALA A 120 3.92 4.44 -6.46
CA ALA A 120 4.23 5.87 -6.56
C ALA A 120 4.32 6.57 -5.18
N ASP A 121 3.62 6.09 -4.17
CA ASP A 121 3.60 6.66 -2.82
C ASP A 121 4.61 6.01 -1.86
N SER A 122 5.29 4.95 -2.31
CA SER A 122 6.35 4.28 -1.54
C SER A 122 7.63 5.12 -1.52
N SER A 123 8.42 5.04 -0.44
CA SER A 123 9.76 5.65 -0.40
C SER A 123 10.69 5.02 -1.43
N PHE A 124 11.80 5.67 -1.72
CA PHE A 124 12.80 5.16 -2.66
C PHE A 124 13.26 3.74 -2.28
N ARG A 125 13.52 3.48 -0.99
CA ARG A 125 13.92 2.16 -0.49
C ARG A 125 12.80 1.12 -0.62
N ARG A 126 11.55 1.47 -0.31
CA ARG A 126 10.40 0.54 -0.49
C ARG A 126 10.13 0.23 -1.97
N ARG A 127 10.40 1.18 -2.88
CA ARG A 127 10.37 0.92 -4.32
C ARG A 127 11.48 -0.05 -4.73
N GLN A 128 12.66 0.08 -4.14
CA GLN A 128 13.77 -0.83 -4.36
C GLN A 128 13.39 -2.25 -3.93
N ASP A 129 12.83 -2.45 -2.72
CA ASP A 129 12.34 -3.76 -2.27
C ASP A 129 11.32 -4.37 -3.26
N LYS A 130 10.34 -3.58 -3.70
CA LYS A 130 9.31 -4.05 -4.65
C LYS A 130 9.86 -4.38 -6.04
N ARG A 131 11.03 -3.88 -6.43
CA ARG A 131 11.72 -4.24 -7.68
C ARG A 131 12.56 -5.49 -7.52
N GLU A 132 13.35 -5.54 -6.45
CA GLU A 132 14.27 -6.64 -6.18
C GLU A 132 13.55 -7.92 -5.75
N LEU A 133 12.49 -7.76 -4.97
CA LEU A 133 11.65 -8.83 -4.45
C LEU A 133 10.18 -8.61 -4.85
N PRO A 134 9.85 -8.75 -6.14
CA PRO A 134 8.50 -8.49 -6.60
C PRO A 134 7.51 -9.47 -5.96
N GLN A 135 6.44 -8.91 -5.37
CA GLN A 135 5.38 -9.67 -4.70
C GLN A 135 5.87 -10.54 -3.52
N ALA A 136 6.96 -10.14 -2.85
CA ALA A 136 7.43 -10.85 -1.66
C ALA A 136 6.32 -10.96 -0.61
N LEU A 137 6.17 -12.16 -0.04
CA LEU A 137 5.34 -12.36 1.14
C LEU A 137 6.00 -11.64 2.33
N SER A 138 5.28 -10.72 2.94
CA SER A 138 5.77 -9.96 4.11
C SER A 138 5.18 -10.55 5.39
N VAL A 139 6.05 -10.98 6.29
CA VAL A 139 5.72 -11.49 7.62
C VAL A 139 6.27 -10.52 8.65
N GLY A 140 5.44 -10.01 9.54
CA GLY A 140 5.88 -9.22 10.69
C GLY A 140 6.47 -10.13 11.77
N LEU A 141 7.45 -9.63 12.51
CA LEU A 141 8.15 -10.41 13.53
C LEU A 141 8.12 -9.75 14.92
N LYS A 142 7.36 -8.68 15.10
CA LYS A 142 7.35 -7.90 16.35
C LYS A 142 6.88 -8.68 17.58
N HIS A 143 5.89 -9.53 17.41
CA HIS A 143 5.34 -10.36 18.49
C HIS A 143 5.40 -11.86 18.16
N GLY A 144 6.27 -12.24 17.24
CA GLY A 144 6.39 -13.54 16.61
C GLY A 144 6.03 -13.47 15.13
N PRO A 145 6.10 -14.57 14.37
CA PRO A 145 5.73 -14.58 12.97
C PRO A 145 4.23 -14.30 12.79
N GLU A 146 3.89 -13.11 12.31
CA GLU A 146 2.52 -12.67 12.08
C GLU A 146 2.34 -12.23 10.63
N MET A 147 1.32 -12.76 9.98
CA MET A 147 0.86 -12.20 8.70
C MET A 147 0.00 -10.97 8.97
N ARG A 148 -0.05 -10.03 8.03
CA ARG A 148 -0.99 -8.92 8.10
C ARG A 148 -2.40 -9.46 8.28
N ASN A 149 -3.12 -8.92 9.27
CA ASN A 149 -4.50 -9.30 9.59
C ASN A 149 -5.54 -8.64 8.67
N ALA A 150 -5.09 -7.96 7.60
CA ALA A 150 -5.94 -7.26 6.66
C ALA A 150 -5.33 -7.21 5.25
N LEU A 151 -6.20 -7.24 4.26
CA LEU A 151 -5.82 -7.14 2.84
C LEU A 151 -5.46 -5.71 2.43
N LEU A 152 -6.15 -4.71 2.98
CA LEU A 152 -5.99 -3.29 2.65
C LEU A 152 -5.15 -2.56 3.71
N ALA A 153 -4.40 -1.55 3.27
CA ALA A 153 -3.67 -0.68 4.16
C ALA A 153 -4.56 0.48 4.64
N ASP A 154 -4.46 0.84 5.91
CA ASP A 154 -5.22 1.93 6.54
C ASP A 154 -5.00 3.30 5.91
N ARG A 155 -3.82 3.54 5.39
CA ARG A 155 -3.38 4.86 4.96
C ARG A 155 -4.33 5.49 3.94
N GLY A 156 -4.68 4.76 2.88
CA GLY A 156 -5.52 5.31 1.81
C GLY A 156 -6.90 5.75 2.30
N VAL A 157 -7.52 4.94 3.15
CA VAL A 157 -8.84 5.25 3.72
C VAL A 157 -8.75 6.41 4.72
N ASN A 158 -7.71 6.46 5.57
CA ASN A 158 -7.51 7.55 6.52
C ASN A 158 -7.28 8.89 5.79
N GLU A 159 -6.45 8.91 4.75
CA GLU A 159 -6.22 10.10 3.92
C GLU A 159 -7.52 10.56 3.23
N PHE A 160 -8.30 9.63 2.68
CA PHE A 160 -9.57 9.91 2.03
C PHE A 160 -10.58 10.52 3.00
N LEU A 161 -10.81 9.89 4.15
CA LEU A 161 -11.75 10.35 5.17
C LEU A 161 -11.34 11.71 5.74
N THR A 162 -10.07 11.89 6.06
CA THR A 162 -9.55 13.13 6.63
C THR A 162 -9.64 14.29 5.62
N THR A 163 -9.44 14.01 4.33
CA THR A 163 -9.56 15.03 3.28
C THR A 163 -11.00 15.49 3.10
N ASN A 164 -11.95 14.55 3.02
CA ASN A 164 -13.33 14.86 2.69
C ASN A 164 -14.17 15.31 3.90
N LEU A 165 -13.72 15.02 5.11
CA LEU A 165 -14.38 15.38 6.37
C LEU A 165 -13.51 16.32 7.24
N SER A 166 -12.59 17.08 6.64
CA SER A 166 -11.58 17.89 7.34
C SER A 166 -12.16 18.91 8.31
N SER A 167 -13.25 19.59 7.95
CA SER A 167 -13.96 20.54 8.82
C SER A 167 -14.57 19.89 10.06
N TYR A 168 -14.73 18.59 10.02
CA TYR A 168 -15.35 17.75 11.06
C TYR A 168 -14.33 16.81 11.73
N ASN A 169 -13.03 17.04 11.49
CA ASN A 169 -11.94 16.26 12.08
C ASN A 169 -11.45 16.93 13.38
N SER A 170 -12.33 17.07 14.36
CA SER A 170 -12.07 17.76 15.62
C SER A 170 -12.40 16.89 16.83
N GLN A 171 -11.56 16.99 17.88
CA GLN A 171 -11.76 16.26 19.14
C GLN A 171 -13.05 16.64 19.86
N GLU A 172 -13.40 17.92 19.80
CA GLU A 172 -14.56 18.49 20.48
C GLU A 172 -15.84 18.45 19.63
N LEU A 173 -15.83 17.73 18.50
CA LEU A 173 -17.01 17.65 17.64
C LEU A 173 -18.12 16.88 18.33
N ASN A 174 -19.30 17.52 18.46
CA ASN A 174 -20.55 16.88 18.85
C ASN A 174 -21.40 16.64 17.59
N TYR A 175 -21.81 15.41 17.33
CA TYR A 175 -22.54 15.03 16.11
C TYR A 175 -23.99 15.51 16.10
N ASP A 176 -24.54 15.95 17.24
CA ASP A 176 -25.84 16.60 17.28
C ASP A 176 -25.81 18.02 16.68
N ARG A 177 -24.61 18.61 16.59
CA ARG A 177 -24.37 19.93 16.00
C ARG A 177 -23.98 19.90 14.53
N LEU A 178 -23.98 18.73 13.89
CA LEU A 178 -23.80 18.63 12.43
C LEU A 178 -24.98 19.27 11.70
N PRO A 179 -24.84 19.62 10.42
CA PRO A 179 -25.98 20.05 9.59
C PRO A 179 -27.17 19.09 9.70
N ILE A 180 -26.94 17.79 9.77
CA ILE A 180 -27.90 16.78 10.17
C ILE A 180 -27.30 15.96 11.31
N PRO A 181 -27.94 15.87 12.50
CA PRO A 181 -27.51 14.98 13.59
C PRO A 181 -27.25 13.55 13.12
N PHE A 182 -26.09 13.03 13.51
CA PHE A 182 -25.56 11.78 12.95
C PHE A 182 -25.11 10.80 14.04
N ARG A 183 -25.31 9.51 13.76
CA ARG A 183 -24.68 8.41 14.49
C ARG A 183 -24.13 7.38 13.53
N CYS A 184 -22.96 6.82 13.84
CA CYS A 184 -22.47 5.60 13.20
C CYS A 184 -22.09 4.55 14.23
N VAL A 185 -22.11 3.29 13.82
CA VAL A 185 -21.89 2.17 14.72
C VAL A 185 -20.66 1.37 14.31
N ALA A 186 -19.97 0.84 15.31
CA ALA A 186 -18.91 -0.14 15.16
C ALA A 186 -19.14 -1.29 16.15
N THR A 187 -18.40 -2.37 16.04
CA THR A 187 -18.40 -3.51 16.96
C THR A 187 -17.10 -3.51 17.74
N ASP A 188 -17.17 -3.51 19.06
CA ASP A 188 -16.03 -3.64 19.96
C ASP A 188 -15.69 -5.13 20.15
N LEU A 189 -14.49 -5.55 19.75
CA LEU A 189 -14.02 -6.93 19.88
C LEU A 189 -13.63 -7.29 21.33
N ASN A 190 -13.37 -6.31 22.19
CA ASN A 190 -12.99 -6.55 23.58
C ASN A 190 -14.22 -6.82 24.45
N THR A 191 -15.30 -6.10 24.22
CA THR A 191 -16.55 -6.19 24.98
C THR A 191 -17.65 -6.96 24.27
N LEU A 192 -17.48 -7.23 22.97
CA LEU A 192 -18.47 -7.85 22.07
C LEU A 192 -19.80 -7.06 22.04
N ALA A 193 -19.71 -5.73 22.11
CA ALA A 193 -20.83 -4.81 22.13
C ALA A 193 -20.81 -3.85 20.94
N THR A 194 -22.00 -3.31 20.61
CA THR A 194 -22.14 -2.23 19.65
C THR A 194 -21.66 -0.92 20.26
N VAL A 195 -20.77 -0.22 19.56
CA VAL A 195 -20.32 1.13 19.89
C VAL A 195 -21.02 2.12 18.98
N THR A 196 -21.75 3.08 19.55
CA THR A 196 -22.40 4.17 18.83
C THR A 196 -21.61 5.45 19.03
N PHE A 197 -21.10 6.03 17.94
CA PHE A 197 -20.37 7.29 17.97
C PHE A 197 -21.33 8.48 17.93
N ALA A 198 -21.16 9.40 18.88
CA ALA A 198 -21.93 10.65 19.02
C ALA A 198 -21.03 11.90 19.03
N SER A 199 -19.71 11.74 19.17
CA SER A 199 -18.77 12.85 19.30
C SER A 199 -17.35 12.41 18.87
N GLY A 200 -16.44 13.38 18.80
CA GLY A 200 -15.04 13.17 18.43
C GLY A 200 -14.78 13.33 16.91
N PRO A 201 -13.56 13.06 16.44
CA PRO A 201 -13.21 13.23 15.04
C PRO A 201 -14.06 12.33 14.14
N LEU A 202 -14.89 12.91 13.28
CA LEU A 202 -15.81 12.17 12.39
C LEU A 202 -15.10 11.19 11.45
N PRO A 203 -13.93 11.52 10.86
CA PRO A 203 -13.15 10.57 10.07
C PRO A 203 -12.81 9.28 10.83
N GLN A 204 -12.47 9.38 12.13
CA GLN A 204 -12.10 8.21 12.94
C GLN A 204 -13.31 7.34 13.28
N ALA A 205 -14.46 7.93 13.56
CA ALA A 205 -15.69 7.19 13.80
C ALA A 205 -16.13 6.41 12.55
N VAL A 206 -16.11 7.05 11.38
CA VAL A 206 -16.38 6.37 10.10
C VAL A 206 -15.33 5.29 9.83
N ARG A 207 -14.03 5.57 10.09
CA ARG A 207 -12.97 4.57 9.93
C ARG A 207 -13.20 3.32 10.79
N ALA A 208 -13.63 3.49 12.03
CA ALA A 208 -13.98 2.38 12.89
C ALA A 208 -15.16 1.57 12.31
N SER A 209 -16.20 2.26 11.85
CA SER A 209 -17.43 1.66 11.30
C SER A 209 -17.20 0.87 10.00
N ILE A 210 -16.18 1.22 9.20
CA ILE A 210 -15.82 0.52 7.93
C ILE A 210 -14.68 -0.49 8.09
N SER A 211 -14.30 -0.84 9.32
CA SER A 211 -13.22 -1.81 9.60
C SER A 211 -13.67 -3.24 9.36
N ILE A 212 -14.00 -3.61 8.12
CA ILE A 212 -14.45 -4.96 7.75
C ILE A 212 -13.34 -5.96 8.10
N PRO A 213 -13.62 -6.98 8.95
CA PRO A 213 -12.65 -7.99 9.33
C PRO A 213 -12.01 -8.68 8.13
N GLY A 214 -10.68 -8.80 8.13
CA GLY A 214 -9.91 -9.36 7.02
C GLY A 214 -9.68 -8.40 5.85
N VAL A 215 -10.51 -7.35 5.68
CA VAL A 215 -10.34 -6.33 4.63
C VAL A 215 -9.50 -5.16 5.15
N PHE A 216 -9.92 -4.57 6.27
CA PHE A 216 -9.17 -3.51 6.94
C PHE A 216 -8.70 -3.95 8.33
N PRO A 217 -7.57 -3.43 8.83
CA PRO A 217 -7.16 -3.67 10.20
C PRO A 217 -8.23 -3.14 11.18
N PRO A 218 -8.44 -3.81 12.34
CA PRO A 218 -9.29 -3.27 13.38
C PRO A 218 -8.83 -1.87 13.80
N PHE A 219 -9.77 -0.94 13.95
CA PHE A 219 -9.47 0.39 14.46
C PHE A 219 -9.22 0.33 15.97
N GLN A 220 -8.14 0.93 16.47
CA GLN A 220 -7.90 1.03 17.90
C GLN A 220 -8.35 2.39 18.41
N ASP A 221 -9.28 2.39 19.38
CA ASP A 221 -9.74 3.61 20.02
C ASP A 221 -8.72 4.16 21.05
N ARG A 222 -9.05 5.28 21.68
CA ARG A 222 -8.19 5.92 22.68
C ARG A 222 -8.07 5.13 23.99
N GLN A 223 -9.00 4.21 24.25
CA GLN A 223 -9.01 3.34 25.42
C GLN A 223 -8.23 2.05 25.16
N GLY A 224 -7.79 1.82 23.93
CA GLY A 224 -7.06 0.63 23.52
C GLY A 224 -7.96 -0.52 23.03
N HIS A 225 -9.28 -0.31 22.91
CA HIS A 225 -10.21 -1.29 22.39
C HIS A 225 -10.07 -1.43 20.88
N TYR A 226 -10.31 -2.63 20.38
CA TYR A 226 -10.26 -2.96 18.96
C TYR A 226 -11.66 -2.96 18.37
N LEU A 227 -11.92 -1.99 17.50
CA LEU A 227 -13.21 -1.81 16.85
C LEU A 227 -13.16 -2.35 15.42
N VAL A 228 -14.19 -3.06 15.03
CA VAL A 228 -14.41 -3.56 13.67
C VAL A 228 -15.75 -3.07 13.16
N ASP A 229 -16.05 -3.39 11.89
CA ASP A 229 -17.28 -3.00 11.20
C ASP A 229 -18.54 -3.28 12.06
N GLY A 230 -19.43 -2.29 12.13
CA GLY A 230 -20.66 -2.38 12.90
C GLY A 230 -21.66 -3.41 12.37
N GLY A 231 -21.52 -3.82 11.11
CA GLY A 231 -22.42 -4.77 10.47
C GLY A 231 -22.55 -6.11 11.17
N ILE A 232 -21.54 -6.49 11.95
CA ILE A 232 -21.57 -7.74 12.73
C ILE A 232 -22.74 -7.75 13.72
N LEU A 233 -23.00 -6.63 14.41
CA LEU A 233 -24.00 -6.54 15.46
C LEU A 233 -25.22 -5.67 15.09
N ASP A 234 -25.04 -4.62 14.30
CA ASP A 234 -26.11 -3.68 13.89
C ASP A 234 -25.83 -3.11 12.50
N ASN A 235 -26.19 -3.86 11.46
CA ASN A 235 -25.93 -3.49 10.07
C ASN A 235 -26.90 -2.42 9.51
N LEU A 236 -28.09 -2.30 10.09
CA LEU A 236 -29.13 -1.31 9.72
C LEU A 236 -29.60 -0.60 11.00
N PRO A 237 -28.92 0.49 11.43
CA PRO A 237 -29.04 1.00 12.80
C PRO A 237 -30.31 1.85 13.03
N THR A 238 -31.50 1.27 12.80
CA THR A 238 -32.81 1.87 13.06
C THR A 238 -33.06 2.09 14.55
N GLY A 239 -32.58 1.14 15.40
CA GLY A 239 -32.66 1.24 16.83
C GLY A 239 -31.94 2.47 17.39
N VAL A 240 -30.84 2.87 16.77
CA VAL A 240 -30.06 4.07 17.12
C VAL A 240 -30.86 5.36 16.82
N LEU A 241 -31.58 5.42 15.69
CA LEU A 241 -32.44 6.56 15.37
C LEU A 241 -33.55 6.76 16.41
N LYS A 242 -34.14 5.67 16.86
CA LYS A 242 -35.23 5.73 17.84
C LYS A 242 -34.73 6.09 19.25
N ARG A 243 -33.67 5.42 19.70
CA ARG A 243 -33.18 5.49 21.07
C ARG A 243 -32.32 6.73 21.33
N ASP A 244 -31.38 7.01 20.40
CA ASP A 244 -30.30 7.99 20.61
C ASP A 244 -30.56 9.30 19.87
N LEU A 245 -31.34 9.28 18.80
CA LEU A 245 -31.66 10.46 17.99
C LEU A 245 -33.12 10.88 18.05
N HIS A 246 -33.99 10.09 18.72
CA HIS A 246 -35.42 10.39 18.95
C HIS A 246 -36.16 10.75 17.65
N ALA A 247 -35.96 9.93 16.59
CA ALA A 247 -36.72 10.08 15.35
C ALA A 247 -38.17 9.61 15.54
N ASP A 248 -39.14 10.42 15.06
CA ASP A 248 -40.56 10.08 15.10
C ASP A 248 -40.94 9.14 13.95
N VAL A 249 -40.32 9.31 12.78
CA VAL A 249 -40.49 8.46 11.60
C VAL A 249 -39.12 7.93 11.17
N ILE A 250 -39.04 6.62 10.95
CA ILE A 250 -37.80 5.95 10.55
C ILE A 250 -37.95 5.42 9.12
N ILE A 251 -37.14 5.94 8.20
CA ILE A 251 -36.98 5.44 6.85
C ILE A 251 -35.71 4.58 6.82
N ALA A 252 -35.85 3.27 6.65
CA ALA A 252 -34.73 2.34 6.51
C ALA A 252 -34.39 2.12 5.02
N ILE A 253 -33.12 2.29 4.64
CA ILE A 253 -32.65 1.97 3.29
C ILE A 253 -31.93 0.64 3.36
N ARG A 254 -32.57 -0.42 2.89
CA ARG A 254 -32.10 -1.80 2.89
C ARG A 254 -31.55 -2.18 1.52
N LEU A 255 -30.41 -2.87 1.52
CA LEU A 255 -29.77 -3.41 0.32
C LEU A 255 -30.22 -4.87 0.15
N GLU A 256 -31.01 -5.16 -0.88
CA GLU A 256 -31.43 -6.54 -1.18
C GLU A 256 -30.34 -7.23 -2.01
N ASP A 257 -29.44 -7.91 -1.32
CA ASP A 257 -28.43 -8.75 -1.94
C ASP A 257 -29.03 -10.06 -2.50
N ALA A 258 -28.25 -10.79 -3.31
CA ALA A 258 -28.68 -12.07 -3.83
C ALA A 258 -28.99 -13.04 -2.67
N PRO A 259 -30.04 -13.88 -2.81
CA PRO A 259 -30.20 -14.99 -1.89
C PRO A 259 -28.88 -15.78 -1.83
N LEU A 260 -28.45 -16.12 -0.62
CA LEU A 260 -27.22 -16.87 -0.38
C LEU A 260 -27.35 -18.32 -0.95
N ALA A 261 -27.45 -18.43 -2.27
CA ALA A 261 -27.45 -19.70 -2.98
C ALA A 261 -26.02 -20.19 -3.09
N ASP A 262 -25.80 -21.47 -2.78
CA ASP A 262 -24.57 -22.23 -3.01
C ASP A 262 -23.27 -21.58 -2.52
N ALA A 263 -23.28 -21.17 -1.25
CA ALA A 263 -22.04 -20.76 -0.58
C ALA A 263 -21.03 -21.92 -0.67
N ASP A 264 -19.79 -21.61 -1.06
CA ASP A 264 -18.69 -22.57 -1.00
C ASP A 264 -18.41 -22.98 0.45
N THR A 265 -19.17 -23.95 0.94
CA THR A 265 -18.99 -24.54 2.27
C THR A 265 -17.81 -25.53 2.32
N ASN A 266 -17.12 -25.74 1.20
CA ASN A 266 -15.96 -26.63 1.11
C ASN A 266 -14.65 -25.95 1.53
N SER A 267 -14.66 -24.63 1.75
CA SER A 267 -13.50 -23.87 2.22
C SER A 267 -13.76 -23.27 3.62
N ILE A 268 -12.70 -23.18 4.44
CA ILE A 268 -12.76 -22.51 5.75
C ILE A 268 -13.22 -21.06 5.59
N VAL A 269 -12.72 -20.37 4.55
CA VAL A 269 -13.08 -18.97 4.26
C VAL A 269 -14.58 -18.87 3.93
N GLY A 270 -15.12 -19.76 3.11
CA GLY A 270 -16.53 -19.78 2.75
C GLY A 270 -17.43 -20.09 3.95
N VAL A 271 -17.02 -20.99 4.84
CA VAL A 271 -17.76 -21.27 6.10
C VAL A 271 -17.78 -20.04 7.01
N LEU A 272 -16.64 -19.35 7.17
CA LEU A 272 -16.55 -18.14 7.99
C LEU A 272 -17.39 -17.00 7.40
N ASP A 273 -17.29 -16.76 6.09
CA ASP A 273 -18.11 -15.76 5.39
C ASP A 273 -19.60 -16.03 5.58
N ARG A 274 -20.03 -17.30 5.47
CA ARG A 274 -21.40 -17.70 5.70
C ARG A 274 -21.87 -17.47 7.14
N ALA A 275 -21.02 -17.78 8.12
CA ALA A 275 -21.34 -17.56 9.53
C ALA A 275 -21.51 -16.08 9.85
N PHE A 276 -20.65 -15.20 9.32
CA PHE A 276 -20.77 -13.74 9.44
C PHE A 276 -22.06 -13.24 8.77
N SER A 277 -22.30 -13.65 7.53
CA SER A 277 -23.49 -13.24 6.77
C SER A 277 -24.79 -13.63 7.46
N ALA A 278 -24.86 -14.80 8.09
CA ALA A 278 -26.05 -15.23 8.84
C ALA A 278 -26.36 -14.31 10.04
N GLY A 279 -25.33 -13.83 10.74
CA GLY A 279 -25.46 -12.84 11.83
C GLY A 279 -25.99 -11.50 11.32
N ILE A 280 -25.43 -11.01 10.21
CA ILE A 280 -25.82 -9.75 9.58
C ILE A 280 -27.28 -9.80 9.11
N VAL A 281 -27.69 -10.83 8.38
CA VAL A 281 -29.07 -10.98 7.91
C VAL A 281 -30.05 -10.92 9.05
N ARG A 282 -29.78 -11.63 10.16
CA ARG A 282 -30.66 -11.67 11.32
C ARG A 282 -30.79 -10.31 12.01
N ASN A 283 -29.69 -9.57 12.17
CA ASN A 283 -29.77 -8.25 12.80
C ASN A 283 -30.50 -7.23 11.89
N VAL A 284 -30.31 -7.29 10.57
CA VAL A 284 -31.03 -6.46 9.59
C VAL A 284 -32.54 -6.72 9.66
N GLU A 285 -32.99 -7.98 9.70
CA GLU A 285 -34.42 -8.31 9.82
C GLU A 285 -35.05 -7.78 11.13
N GLN A 286 -34.29 -7.77 12.22
CA GLN A 286 -34.74 -7.17 13.47
C GLN A 286 -34.86 -5.66 13.38
N SER A 287 -33.88 -5.02 12.76
CA SER A 287 -33.82 -3.57 12.57
C SER A 287 -34.90 -3.08 11.60
N GLU A 288 -35.21 -3.84 10.53
CA GLU A 288 -36.28 -3.54 9.57
C GLU A 288 -37.64 -3.40 10.25
N ARG A 289 -37.91 -4.19 11.29
CA ARG A 289 -39.21 -4.14 12.05
C ARG A 289 -39.42 -2.84 12.81
N LEU A 290 -38.35 -2.06 13.05
CA LEU A 290 -38.43 -0.78 13.75
C LEU A 290 -38.66 0.41 12.80
N ALA A 291 -38.62 0.17 11.49
CA ALA A 291 -38.79 1.20 10.49
C ALA A 291 -40.27 1.39 10.11
N ASP A 292 -40.67 2.64 9.94
CA ASP A 292 -42.01 3.00 9.43
C ASP A 292 -42.09 2.86 7.90
N VAL A 293 -40.96 3.09 7.22
CA VAL A 293 -40.83 2.94 5.77
C VAL A 293 -39.53 2.20 5.46
N VAL A 294 -39.61 1.17 4.63
CA VAL A 294 -38.45 0.45 4.12
C VAL A 294 -38.30 0.66 2.62
N VAL A 295 -37.18 1.25 2.20
CA VAL A 295 -36.77 1.36 0.82
C VAL A 295 -35.81 0.21 0.52
N LYS A 296 -36.30 -0.80 -0.18
CA LYS A 296 -35.52 -1.97 -0.58
C LYS A 296 -34.86 -1.71 -1.92
N VAL A 297 -33.53 -1.69 -1.94
CA VAL A 297 -32.76 -1.45 -3.17
C VAL A 297 -32.28 -2.80 -3.71
N PRO A 298 -32.72 -3.20 -4.95
CA PRO A 298 -32.31 -4.45 -5.56
C PRO A 298 -30.87 -4.33 -6.07
N VAL A 299 -29.90 -4.92 -5.35
CA VAL A 299 -28.47 -4.88 -5.68
C VAL A 299 -27.88 -6.26 -5.96
N SER A 300 -28.71 -7.29 -6.09
CA SER A 300 -28.32 -8.70 -6.27
C SER A 300 -27.47 -8.98 -7.52
N SER A 301 -27.46 -8.09 -8.51
CA SER A 301 -26.62 -8.17 -9.70
C SER A 301 -25.22 -7.57 -9.54
N PHE A 302 -24.91 -7.04 -8.36
CA PHE A 302 -23.64 -6.41 -8.02
C PHE A 302 -22.94 -7.15 -6.87
N SER A 303 -21.63 -6.98 -6.79
CA SER A 303 -20.81 -7.46 -5.68
C SER A 303 -20.48 -6.33 -4.71
N ALA A 304 -20.26 -6.65 -3.44
CA ALA A 304 -19.77 -5.70 -2.44
C ALA A 304 -18.39 -5.09 -2.78
N ALA A 305 -17.69 -5.60 -3.79
CA ALA A 305 -16.43 -5.07 -4.32
C ALA A 305 -16.58 -4.25 -5.63
N ASP A 306 -17.78 -4.06 -6.14
CA ASP A 306 -18.05 -3.38 -7.43
C ASP A 306 -17.98 -1.85 -7.37
N TYR A 307 -16.94 -1.31 -6.73
CA TYR A 307 -16.72 0.15 -6.63
C TYR A 307 -16.64 0.86 -7.99
N ALA A 308 -16.21 0.17 -9.04
CA ALA A 308 -16.19 0.71 -10.40
C ALA A 308 -17.58 0.93 -11.00
N LYS A 309 -18.61 0.27 -10.46
CA LYS A 309 -20.01 0.37 -10.89
C LYS A 309 -20.81 1.38 -10.03
N ALA A 310 -20.14 2.32 -9.38
CA ALA A 310 -20.78 3.34 -8.54
C ALA A 310 -21.95 4.07 -9.23
N PRO A 311 -21.86 4.53 -10.49
CA PRO A 311 -22.99 5.18 -11.15
C PRO A 311 -24.24 4.30 -11.21
N GLN A 312 -24.07 3.01 -11.58
CA GLN A 312 -25.17 2.05 -11.70
C GLN A 312 -25.82 1.74 -10.35
N LEU A 313 -25.02 1.60 -9.29
CA LEU A 313 -25.51 1.41 -7.93
C LEU A 313 -26.32 2.62 -7.44
N ILE A 314 -25.83 3.83 -7.67
CA ILE A 314 -26.52 5.07 -7.32
C ILE A 314 -27.87 5.16 -8.08
N ASP A 315 -27.88 4.81 -9.36
CA ASP A 315 -29.12 4.81 -10.17
C ASP A 315 -30.12 3.75 -9.69
N ALA A 316 -29.65 2.59 -9.20
CA ALA A 316 -30.51 1.59 -8.58
C ALA A 316 -31.20 2.12 -7.31
N GLY A 317 -30.43 2.82 -6.45
CA GLY A 317 -30.98 3.48 -5.26
C GLY A 317 -32.03 4.54 -5.59
N TYR A 318 -31.77 5.38 -6.57
CA TYR A 318 -32.73 6.40 -7.03
C TYR A 318 -34.05 5.78 -7.53
N LYS A 319 -33.98 4.73 -8.33
CA LYS A 319 -35.14 3.99 -8.82
C LYS A 319 -35.93 3.33 -7.70
N ALA A 320 -35.23 2.74 -6.71
CA ALA A 320 -35.89 2.10 -5.58
C ALA A 320 -36.68 3.09 -4.71
N ALA A 321 -36.16 4.31 -4.49
CA ALA A 321 -36.90 5.39 -3.83
C ALA A 321 -38.15 5.78 -4.62
N GLY A 322 -38.03 5.92 -5.94
CA GLY A 322 -39.16 6.20 -6.83
C GLY A 322 -40.26 5.15 -6.76
N GLN A 323 -39.93 3.86 -6.58
CA GLN A 323 -40.91 2.80 -6.41
C GLN A 323 -41.69 2.91 -5.08
N ARG A 324 -41.18 3.64 -4.09
CA ARG A 324 -41.83 3.93 -2.81
C ARG A 324 -42.42 5.32 -2.73
N SER A 325 -42.51 6.03 -3.85
CA SER A 325 -43.00 7.43 -3.95
C SER A 325 -44.33 7.66 -3.23
N ALA A 326 -45.31 6.79 -3.40
CA ALA A 326 -46.63 6.92 -2.76
C ALA A 326 -46.57 6.99 -1.20
N THR A 327 -45.60 6.34 -0.61
CA THR A 327 -45.39 6.37 0.86
C THR A 327 -44.51 7.55 1.25
N LEU A 328 -43.42 7.77 0.53
CA LEU A 328 -42.41 8.77 0.85
C LEU A 328 -42.92 10.19 0.68
N LEU A 329 -43.69 10.48 -0.37
CA LEU A 329 -44.25 11.82 -0.65
C LEU A 329 -45.20 12.35 0.44
N ARG A 330 -45.68 11.50 1.36
CA ARG A 330 -46.46 11.96 2.52
C ARG A 330 -45.65 12.84 3.47
N TYR A 331 -44.34 12.77 3.37
CA TYR A 331 -43.40 13.53 4.20
C TYR A 331 -42.79 14.72 3.47
N ALA A 332 -43.17 14.96 2.23
CA ALA A 332 -42.69 16.07 1.43
C ALA A 332 -43.12 17.42 2.01
N LEU A 333 -42.19 18.35 2.03
CA LEU A 333 -42.45 19.75 2.40
C LEU A 333 -42.89 20.53 1.14
N ASP A 334 -43.67 21.59 1.35
CA ASP A 334 -43.86 22.58 0.32
C ASP A 334 -42.58 23.37 0.04
N ASP A 335 -42.54 24.18 -0.99
CA ASP A 335 -41.36 24.93 -1.40
C ASP A 335 -40.84 25.88 -0.31
N GLY A 336 -41.75 26.47 0.48
CA GLY A 336 -41.39 27.36 1.60
C GLY A 336 -40.74 26.60 2.74
N GLY A 337 -41.34 25.49 3.15
CA GLY A 337 -40.82 24.58 4.19
C GLY A 337 -39.47 23.97 3.79
N TRP A 338 -39.33 23.56 2.53
CA TRP A 338 -38.06 23.03 2.01
C TRP A 338 -36.94 24.07 2.02
N LYS A 339 -37.22 25.28 1.57
CA LYS A 339 -36.27 26.40 1.62
C LYS A 339 -35.83 26.71 3.04
N THR A 340 -36.75 26.69 4.00
CA THR A 340 -36.46 26.89 5.43
C THR A 340 -35.60 25.77 5.97
N TYR A 341 -35.90 24.51 5.63
CA TYR A 341 -35.11 23.35 6.01
C TYR A 341 -33.67 23.44 5.48
N LEU A 342 -33.48 23.76 4.21
CA LEU A 342 -32.15 23.92 3.62
C LEU A 342 -31.37 25.05 4.29
N ALA A 343 -31.97 26.20 4.56
CA ALA A 343 -31.33 27.31 5.22
C ALA A 343 -30.88 26.97 6.66
N ALA A 344 -31.72 26.22 7.41
CA ALA A 344 -31.37 25.73 8.74
C ALA A 344 -30.19 24.74 8.71
N ARG A 345 -30.14 23.87 7.68
CA ARG A 345 -29.02 22.93 7.46
C ARG A 345 -27.73 23.68 7.08
N GLU A 346 -27.81 24.66 6.20
CA GLU A 346 -26.69 25.47 5.74
C GLU A 346 -26.08 26.30 6.88
N SER A 347 -26.90 26.87 7.77
CA SER A 347 -26.44 27.65 8.92
C SER A 347 -25.58 26.86 9.92
N ARG A 348 -25.59 25.53 9.84
CA ARG A 348 -24.80 24.61 10.70
C ARG A 348 -23.54 24.07 10.02
N LEU A 349 -23.27 24.48 8.77
CA LEU A 349 -22.04 24.10 8.10
C LEU A 349 -20.84 24.64 8.89
N ARG A 350 -19.86 23.76 9.13
CA ARG A 350 -18.61 24.19 9.76
C ARG A 350 -17.64 24.74 8.73
N PRO A 351 -16.97 25.85 9.03
CA PRO A 351 -15.90 26.35 8.20
C PRO A 351 -14.72 25.37 8.17
N GLN A 352 -13.82 25.57 7.23
CA GLN A 352 -12.53 24.86 7.22
C GLN A 352 -11.76 25.18 8.51
N PRO A 353 -10.86 24.27 8.96
CA PRO A 353 -10.05 24.50 10.14
C PRO A 353 -9.30 25.84 10.08
N GLY A 354 -9.23 26.54 11.21
CA GLY A 354 -8.61 27.85 11.32
C GLY A 354 -7.09 27.82 11.21
N VAL A 355 -6.44 28.88 11.68
CA VAL A 355 -4.98 29.04 11.62
C VAL A 355 -4.30 28.12 12.63
N LEU A 356 -3.27 27.40 12.20
CA LEU A 356 -2.47 26.53 13.06
C LEU A 356 -1.64 27.37 14.06
N ARG A 357 -2.03 27.35 15.32
CA ARG A 357 -1.32 28.03 16.43
C ARG A 357 -0.54 27.04 17.29
N GLN A 358 -1.08 25.89 17.55
CA GLN A 358 -0.47 24.91 18.43
C GLN A 358 -0.34 23.56 17.72
N LEU A 359 0.86 22.97 17.78
CA LEU A 359 1.13 21.62 17.29
C LEU A 359 1.42 20.70 18.48
N ARG A 360 0.65 19.63 18.61
CA ARG A 360 0.93 18.50 19.50
C ARG A 360 1.28 17.28 18.68
N VAL A 361 2.26 16.52 19.14
CA VAL A 361 2.66 15.26 18.49
C VAL A 361 2.67 14.19 19.58
N GLU A 362 1.91 13.15 19.39
CA GLU A 362 1.80 12.01 20.30
C GLU A 362 2.33 10.74 19.63
N GLY A 363 2.98 9.87 20.40
CA GLY A 363 3.59 8.63 19.91
C GLY A 363 4.88 8.86 19.09
N GLY A 364 5.43 7.77 18.56
CA GLY A 364 6.69 7.77 17.82
C GLY A 364 7.93 7.98 18.71
N ASP A 365 9.11 7.79 18.11
CA ASP A 365 10.38 8.10 18.78
C ASP A 365 10.70 9.62 18.68
N PRO A 366 11.66 10.13 19.50
CA PRO A 366 12.01 11.56 19.49
C PRO A 366 12.49 12.08 18.13
N GLY A 367 13.04 11.23 17.27
CA GLY A 367 13.44 11.58 15.91
C GLY A 367 12.25 11.82 15.01
N ALA A 368 11.26 10.94 15.03
CA ALA A 368 10.01 11.07 14.28
C ALA A 368 9.25 12.34 14.73
N VAL A 369 9.18 12.61 16.04
CA VAL A 369 8.56 13.84 16.57
C VAL A 369 9.27 15.10 16.06
N ARG A 370 10.61 15.12 16.03
CA ARG A 370 11.37 16.25 15.46
C ARG A 370 11.08 16.45 13.97
N GLU A 371 10.98 15.35 13.22
CA GLU A 371 10.68 15.38 11.80
C GLU A 371 9.27 15.95 11.53
N VAL A 372 8.24 15.49 12.27
CA VAL A 372 6.89 16.07 12.19
C VAL A 372 6.92 17.56 12.45
N ARG A 373 7.61 18.00 13.51
CA ARG A 373 7.71 19.43 13.85
C ARG A 373 8.41 20.23 12.76
N ALA A 374 9.45 19.68 12.15
CA ALA A 374 10.16 20.32 11.04
C ALA A 374 9.26 20.42 9.79
N ALA A 375 8.56 19.34 9.44
CA ALA A 375 7.64 19.32 8.31
C ALA A 375 6.45 20.29 8.49
N MET A 376 5.92 20.42 9.70
CA MET A 376 4.80 21.29 10.03
C MET A 376 5.18 22.78 10.19
N LYS A 377 6.47 23.09 10.24
CA LYS A 377 6.93 24.48 10.43
C LYS A 377 6.43 25.42 9.32
N SER A 378 6.32 24.95 8.10
CA SER A 378 5.81 25.73 6.96
C SER A 378 4.30 25.98 7.00
N ILE A 379 3.56 25.22 7.80
CA ILE A 379 2.10 25.32 7.94
C ILE A 379 1.73 26.18 9.16
N GLN A 380 2.65 26.30 10.12
CA GLN A 380 2.40 27.07 11.33
C GLN A 380 2.12 28.56 11.01
N GLY A 381 1.06 29.10 11.57
CA GLY A 381 0.58 30.47 11.30
C GLY A 381 -0.29 30.59 10.02
N HIS A 382 -0.60 29.49 9.34
CA HIS A 382 -1.47 29.44 8.17
C HIS A 382 -2.71 28.57 8.45
N PRO A 383 -3.81 28.73 7.69
CA PRO A 383 -4.96 27.86 7.77
C PRO A 383 -4.58 26.39 7.50
N ILE A 384 -5.16 25.48 8.26
CA ILE A 384 -4.89 24.04 8.12
C ILE A 384 -5.62 23.52 6.87
N ALA A 385 -4.87 23.31 5.80
CA ALA A 385 -5.39 22.70 4.57
C ALA A 385 -5.05 21.19 4.53
N PRO A 386 -6.02 20.30 4.31
CA PRO A 386 -5.79 18.84 4.34
C PRO A 386 -4.66 18.39 3.43
N ALA A 387 -4.65 18.85 2.16
CA ALA A 387 -3.63 18.47 1.19
C ALA A 387 -2.21 18.86 1.63
N THR A 388 -2.04 20.07 2.19
CA THR A 388 -0.73 20.55 2.66
C THR A 388 -0.27 19.76 3.88
N THR A 389 -1.18 19.47 4.82
CA THR A 389 -0.91 18.67 6.02
C THR A 389 -0.52 17.23 5.65
N LEU A 390 -1.28 16.58 4.77
CA LEU A 390 -0.97 15.23 4.28
C LEU A 390 0.37 15.19 3.55
N ASN A 391 0.66 16.17 2.69
CA ASN A 391 1.94 16.23 1.99
C ASN A 391 3.12 16.38 2.94
N ALA A 392 2.97 17.19 4.01
CA ALA A 392 3.99 17.33 5.03
C ALA A 392 4.24 16.02 5.82
N LEU A 393 3.20 15.22 6.08
CA LEU A 393 3.31 13.93 6.78
C LEU A 393 3.79 12.79 5.86
N LYS A 394 3.65 12.93 4.55
CA LYS A 394 3.93 11.89 3.56
C LYS A 394 5.38 11.36 3.62
N GLY A 395 6.35 12.23 3.89
CA GLY A 395 7.76 11.86 4.05
C GLY A 395 7.97 10.90 5.21
N ILE A 396 7.34 11.16 6.34
CA ILE A 396 7.44 10.36 7.57
C ILE A 396 6.81 8.98 7.34
N GLN A 397 5.60 8.95 6.81
CA GLN A 397 4.86 7.73 6.52
C GLN A 397 5.55 6.83 5.50
N SER A 398 6.25 7.40 4.51
CA SER A 398 6.90 6.62 3.45
C SER A 398 8.26 6.04 3.87
N ASN A 399 8.97 6.68 4.80
CA ASN A 399 10.36 6.33 5.11
C ASN A 399 10.53 5.38 6.30
N SER A 400 9.57 5.31 7.22
CA SER A 400 9.80 4.70 8.53
C SER A 400 8.81 3.63 8.94
N GLY A 401 7.82 3.29 8.10
CA GLY A 401 6.73 2.38 8.53
C GLY A 401 5.87 2.93 9.66
N ILE A 402 5.98 4.24 9.93
CA ILE A 402 5.16 4.95 10.91
C ILE A 402 3.94 5.52 10.20
N ASP A 403 2.75 5.18 10.68
CA ASP A 403 1.52 5.85 10.28
C ASP A 403 1.36 7.16 11.06
N ALA A 404 0.93 8.21 10.34
CA ALA A 404 0.66 9.52 10.91
C ALA A 404 -0.79 9.91 10.59
N THR A 405 -1.59 10.03 11.61
CA THR A 405 -2.95 10.59 11.54
C THR A 405 -2.98 11.95 12.20
N TRP A 406 -3.95 12.78 11.84
CA TRP A 406 -4.08 14.07 12.45
C TRP A 406 -5.53 14.43 12.72
N GLU A 407 -5.74 15.28 13.73
CA GLU A 407 -7.03 15.83 14.12
C GLU A 407 -6.84 17.24 14.68
N THR A 408 -7.88 18.04 14.70
CA THR A 408 -7.86 19.38 15.26
C THR A 408 -8.39 19.41 16.70
N PHE A 409 -7.95 20.41 17.45
CA PHE A 409 -8.48 20.72 18.77
C PHE A 409 -8.51 22.25 18.98
N SER A 410 -9.31 22.72 19.92
CA SER A 410 -9.39 24.14 20.29
C SER A 410 -8.34 24.46 21.34
N PRO A 411 -7.25 25.19 21.00
CA PRO A 411 -6.20 25.53 21.95
C PRO A 411 -6.63 26.65 22.91
N THR A 412 -7.57 27.49 22.47
CA THR A 412 -8.12 28.63 23.19
C THR A 412 -9.63 28.72 22.93
N PRO A 413 -10.39 29.49 23.74
CA PRO A 413 -11.81 29.76 23.47
C PRO A 413 -12.05 30.56 22.17
N ASP A 414 -11.02 31.15 21.57
CA ASP A 414 -11.12 31.86 20.30
C ASP A 414 -11.22 30.87 19.15
N ALA A 415 -12.34 30.92 18.41
CA ALA A 415 -12.62 30.01 17.31
C ALA A 415 -11.69 30.19 16.09
N SER A 416 -10.95 31.29 15.98
CA SER A 416 -10.02 31.54 14.87
C SER A 416 -8.72 30.73 15.00
N ASP A 417 -8.36 30.35 16.23
CA ASP A 417 -7.15 29.59 16.51
C ASP A 417 -7.43 28.10 16.58
N THR A 418 -6.62 27.33 15.85
CA THR A 418 -6.76 25.87 15.78
C THR A 418 -5.47 25.17 16.20
N GLY A 419 -5.60 24.20 17.08
CA GLY A 419 -4.55 23.23 17.39
C GLY A 419 -4.59 22.05 16.45
N LEU A 420 -3.43 21.51 16.11
CA LEU A 420 -3.27 20.26 15.35
C LEU A 420 -2.60 19.22 16.23
N LEU A 421 -3.25 18.11 16.41
CA LEU A 421 -2.67 16.91 17.03
C LEU A 421 -2.31 15.92 15.93
N VAL A 422 -1.02 15.58 15.83
CA VAL A 422 -0.51 14.51 14.99
C VAL A 422 -0.22 13.30 15.86
N ARG A 423 -0.79 12.15 15.52
CA ARG A 423 -0.52 10.87 16.19
C ARG A 423 0.33 9.99 15.30
N LEU A 424 1.41 9.52 15.86
CA LEU A 424 2.33 8.57 15.22
C LEU A 424 2.10 7.19 15.82
N SER A 425 1.88 6.21 14.97
CA SER A 425 1.75 4.81 15.34
C SER A 425 2.62 3.93 14.46
N ASN A 426 3.29 2.96 15.06
CA ASN A 426 4.00 1.93 14.32
C ASN A 426 3.03 0.87 13.83
N ASP A 427 3.35 0.22 12.70
CA ASP A 427 2.65 -0.99 12.27
C ASP A 427 2.67 -2.02 13.42
N ARG A 428 1.56 -2.71 13.61
CA ARG A 428 1.40 -3.67 14.71
C ARG A 428 2.24 -4.91 14.54
N THR A 429 2.40 -5.38 13.30
CA THR A 429 3.11 -6.61 12.97
C THR A 429 4.62 -6.41 12.83
N GLY A 430 5.11 -5.18 12.69
CA GLY A 430 6.53 -4.88 12.53
C GLY A 430 6.87 -3.43 12.84
N PRO A 431 8.08 -2.96 12.59
CA PRO A 431 9.28 -3.75 12.32
C PRO A 431 9.70 -4.66 13.50
N PRO A 432 10.51 -5.72 13.26
CA PRO A 432 11.09 -6.12 11.97
C PRO A 432 10.11 -6.90 11.07
N TYR A 433 10.40 -6.92 9.75
CA TYR A 433 9.66 -7.67 8.75
C TYR A 433 10.57 -8.68 8.06
N LEU A 434 10.04 -9.87 7.76
CA LEU A 434 10.67 -10.86 6.89
C LEU A 434 9.95 -10.87 5.54
N LEU A 435 10.68 -10.52 4.48
CA LEU A 435 10.21 -10.62 3.11
C LEU A 435 10.70 -11.94 2.53
N ILE A 436 9.80 -12.74 1.97
CA ILE A 436 10.06 -14.06 1.40
C ILE A 436 9.73 -14.01 -0.08
N SER A 437 10.70 -14.25 -0.94
CA SER A 437 10.54 -14.17 -2.39
C SER A 437 11.17 -15.39 -3.07
N PRO A 438 10.36 -16.32 -3.60
CA PRO A 438 10.85 -17.39 -4.47
C PRO A 438 11.05 -16.84 -5.88
N ALA A 439 12.08 -17.36 -6.57
CA ALA A 439 12.31 -17.14 -7.99
C ALA A 439 12.71 -18.44 -8.66
N PHE A 440 12.24 -18.63 -9.89
CA PHE A 440 12.57 -19.79 -10.70
C PHE A 440 12.69 -19.40 -12.17
N ALA A 441 13.68 -19.95 -12.86
CA ALA A 441 13.81 -19.83 -14.30
C ALA A 441 14.32 -21.14 -14.90
N ALA A 442 13.73 -21.54 -16.01
CA ALA A 442 14.16 -22.66 -16.81
C ALA A 442 14.05 -22.32 -18.28
N SER A 443 14.98 -22.79 -19.09
CA SER A 443 14.91 -22.70 -20.54
C SER A 443 15.46 -23.96 -21.21
N THR A 444 15.04 -24.19 -22.44
CA THR A 444 15.52 -25.32 -23.22
C THR A 444 17.03 -25.19 -23.49
N SER A 445 17.72 -26.33 -23.34
CA SER A 445 19.19 -26.42 -23.57
C SER A 445 20.02 -25.48 -22.66
N ASP A 446 19.50 -25.15 -21.51
CA ASP A 446 20.16 -24.30 -20.53
C ASP A 446 19.95 -24.84 -19.10
N ILE A 447 20.37 -24.07 -18.12
CA ILE A 447 20.35 -24.42 -16.71
C ILE A 447 19.06 -23.92 -16.08
N SER A 448 18.37 -24.82 -15.36
CA SER A 448 17.26 -24.41 -14.50
C SER A 448 17.81 -23.80 -13.21
N ARG A 449 17.26 -22.67 -12.82
CA ARG A 449 17.65 -21.90 -11.63
C ARG A 449 16.46 -21.76 -10.69
N GLY A 450 16.66 -22.13 -9.45
CA GLY A 450 15.71 -21.88 -8.38
C GLY A 450 16.40 -21.14 -7.26
N GLU A 451 15.76 -20.14 -6.69
CA GLU A 451 16.29 -19.32 -5.60
C GLU A 451 15.18 -18.95 -4.64
N LEU A 452 15.46 -19.03 -3.36
CA LEU A 452 14.64 -18.49 -2.29
C LEU A 452 15.40 -17.35 -1.64
N THR A 453 14.87 -16.13 -1.72
CA THR A 453 15.43 -14.96 -1.05
C THR A 453 14.60 -14.62 0.19
N LEU A 454 15.28 -14.51 1.32
CA LEU A 454 14.78 -14.02 2.60
C LEU A 454 15.43 -12.67 2.87
N ARG A 455 14.63 -11.63 3.10
CA ARG A 455 15.12 -10.30 3.49
C ARG A 455 14.51 -9.90 4.82
N LEU A 456 15.33 -9.77 5.85
CA LEU A 456 14.96 -9.13 7.10
C LEU A 456 15.08 -7.61 6.93
N VAL A 457 14.05 -6.89 7.32
CA VAL A 457 14.03 -5.41 7.30
C VAL A 457 13.64 -4.93 8.68
N ASP A 458 14.57 -4.31 9.39
CA ASP A 458 14.29 -3.67 10.68
C ASP A 458 14.47 -2.16 10.56
N GLN A 459 13.35 -1.45 10.71
CA GLN A 459 13.27 0.01 10.58
C GLN A 459 13.38 0.65 11.96
N ASN A 460 14.09 1.76 12.02
CA ASN A 460 14.27 2.58 13.22
C ASN A 460 15.08 1.90 14.34
N LEU A 461 15.85 0.86 14.06
CA LEU A 461 16.68 0.15 15.04
C LEU A 461 17.65 1.10 15.79
N GLY A 462 18.17 2.13 15.15
CA GLY A 462 18.97 3.20 15.75
C GLY A 462 18.22 4.53 15.89
N GLY A 463 16.88 4.49 16.01
CA GLY A 463 15.98 5.64 15.99
C GLY A 463 15.50 6.00 14.58
N TYR A 464 14.58 6.96 14.48
CA TYR A 464 13.96 7.38 13.24
C TYR A 464 14.97 7.59 12.09
N GLY A 465 14.64 7.02 10.92
CA GLY A 465 15.45 7.15 9.71
C GLY A 465 16.63 6.20 9.64
N SER A 466 16.74 5.21 10.54
CA SER A 466 17.66 4.08 10.38
C SER A 466 16.93 2.83 9.86
N GLU A 467 17.64 1.98 9.14
CA GLU A 467 17.12 0.71 8.64
C GLU A 467 18.27 -0.29 8.51
N VAL A 468 18.07 -1.48 9.06
CA VAL A 468 18.92 -2.64 8.80
C VAL A 468 18.22 -3.53 7.80
N ARG A 469 18.92 -3.96 6.76
CA ARG A 469 18.52 -5.05 5.89
C ARG A 469 19.54 -6.17 5.97
N ALA A 470 19.06 -7.39 6.11
CA ALA A 470 19.89 -8.58 5.98
C ALA A 470 19.22 -9.51 4.95
N ASN A 471 19.98 -9.93 3.95
CA ASN A 471 19.52 -10.81 2.90
C ASN A 471 20.17 -12.18 3.03
N ALA A 472 19.39 -13.22 2.79
CA ALA A 472 19.87 -14.58 2.63
C ALA A 472 19.20 -15.18 1.40
N SER A 473 19.96 -15.47 0.33
CA SER A 473 19.48 -16.20 -0.84
C SER A 473 20.07 -17.59 -0.85
N ILE A 474 19.25 -18.59 -1.11
CA ILE A 474 19.63 -20.02 -1.15
C ILE A 474 19.08 -20.64 -2.42
N GLY A 475 19.89 -21.43 -3.10
CA GLY A 475 19.52 -22.14 -4.31
C GLY A 475 20.61 -22.07 -5.38
N TYR A 476 20.29 -21.56 -6.56
CA TYR A 476 21.23 -21.39 -7.66
C TYR A 476 22.47 -20.57 -7.25
N MET A 477 22.28 -19.51 -6.49
CA MET A 477 23.36 -18.81 -5.78
C MET A 477 23.07 -18.79 -4.28
N THR A 478 24.15 -18.65 -3.50
CA THR A 478 24.08 -18.32 -2.08
C THR A 478 24.57 -16.90 -1.91
N ASN A 479 23.71 -16.05 -1.38
CA ASN A 479 24.06 -14.66 -1.07
C ASN A 479 23.67 -14.38 0.39
N LEU A 480 24.63 -13.90 1.18
CA LEU A 480 24.41 -13.38 2.53
C LEU A 480 24.91 -11.94 2.51
N SER A 481 24.03 -10.98 2.76
CA SER A 481 24.44 -9.57 2.81
C SER A 481 23.70 -8.82 3.91
N ALA A 482 24.35 -7.78 4.41
CA ALA A 482 23.76 -6.87 5.38
C ALA A 482 24.10 -5.42 5.01
N GLU A 483 23.16 -4.53 5.23
CA GLU A 483 23.33 -3.09 5.06
C GLU A 483 22.67 -2.34 6.22
N TYR A 484 23.29 -1.25 6.63
CA TYR A 484 22.75 -0.32 7.61
C TYR A 484 22.59 1.07 7.00
N TYR A 485 21.36 1.42 6.70
CA TYR A 485 21.02 2.75 6.20
C TYR A 485 20.77 3.71 7.36
N ARG A 486 21.30 4.92 7.27
CA ARG A 486 21.06 6.00 8.24
C ARG A 486 20.74 7.31 7.53
N LEU A 487 19.53 7.82 7.73
CA LEU A 487 19.17 9.18 7.36
C LEU A 487 19.86 10.17 8.31
N LEU A 488 20.69 11.05 7.78
CA LEU A 488 21.49 11.99 8.57
C LEU A 488 20.75 13.30 8.84
N THR A 489 19.93 13.73 7.86
CA THR A 489 19.19 14.99 7.95
C THR A 489 17.80 14.87 7.34
N PRO A 490 16.82 15.71 7.74
CA PRO A 490 15.52 15.81 7.08
C PRO A 490 15.61 16.13 5.58
N GLY A 491 16.71 16.70 5.12
CA GLY A 491 16.99 17.00 3.71
C GLY A 491 17.32 15.78 2.84
N GLY A 492 17.26 14.55 3.39
CA GLY A 492 17.42 13.31 2.65
C GLY A 492 18.88 12.84 2.51
N TYR A 493 19.84 13.41 3.22
CA TYR A 493 21.22 12.93 3.22
C TYR A 493 21.31 11.63 4.01
N PHE A 494 22.07 10.66 3.49
CA PHE A 494 22.21 9.33 4.11
C PHE A 494 23.63 8.80 4.00
N ILE A 495 23.91 7.79 4.84
CA ILE A 495 25.08 6.91 4.75
C ILE A 495 24.61 5.47 4.90
N GLU A 496 25.24 4.53 4.17
CA GLU A 496 24.86 3.13 4.10
C GLU A 496 26.11 2.24 3.98
N PRO A 497 26.76 1.87 5.10
CA PRO A 497 27.73 0.78 5.10
C PRO A 497 27.03 -0.55 4.79
N HIS A 498 27.71 -1.40 4.01
CA HIS A 498 27.24 -2.72 3.62
C HIS A 498 28.39 -3.74 3.57
N ALA A 499 28.03 -5.00 3.69
CA ALA A 499 28.93 -6.12 3.48
C ALA A 499 28.16 -7.33 2.96
N GLY A 500 28.83 -8.17 2.18
CA GLY A 500 28.22 -9.32 1.54
C GLY A 500 29.17 -10.50 1.35
N LEU A 501 28.57 -11.67 1.24
CA LEU A 501 29.20 -12.92 0.80
C LEU A 501 28.35 -13.52 -0.32
N LEU A 502 28.90 -13.60 -1.52
CA LEU A 502 28.27 -14.23 -2.66
C LEU A 502 29.00 -15.52 -3.03
N ARG A 503 28.25 -16.59 -3.27
CA ARG A 503 28.74 -17.81 -3.92
C ARG A 503 27.83 -18.13 -5.09
N ALA A 504 28.38 -18.08 -6.31
CA ALA A 504 27.61 -18.27 -7.54
C ALA A 504 28.37 -19.13 -8.56
N PRO A 505 27.69 -19.99 -9.33
CA PRO A 505 28.28 -20.65 -10.47
C PRO A 505 28.48 -19.64 -11.60
N VAL A 506 29.57 -19.79 -12.34
CA VAL A 506 29.90 -19.02 -13.54
C VAL A 506 30.19 -20.02 -14.67
N TYR A 507 29.47 -19.86 -15.77
CA TYR A 507 29.53 -20.77 -16.90
C TYR A 507 30.41 -20.19 -18.01
N ILE A 508 31.23 -21.08 -18.59
CA ILE A 508 32.10 -20.73 -19.71
C ILE A 508 31.56 -21.43 -20.95
N TRP A 509 31.33 -20.67 -21.96
CA TRP A 509 30.75 -21.12 -23.22
C TRP A 509 31.75 -21.03 -24.38
N ALA A 510 31.71 -22.00 -25.29
CA ALA A 510 32.42 -21.98 -26.56
C ALA A 510 31.53 -22.64 -27.61
N ASN A 511 31.28 -21.95 -28.74
CA ASN A 511 30.44 -22.43 -29.83
C ASN A 511 29.04 -22.91 -29.34
N GLN A 512 28.38 -22.12 -28.50
CA GLN A 512 27.04 -22.41 -27.92
C GLN A 512 27.01 -23.63 -26.98
N LYS A 513 28.17 -24.21 -26.64
CA LYS A 513 28.28 -25.31 -25.71
C LYS A 513 28.97 -24.87 -24.43
N ARG A 514 28.44 -25.28 -23.29
CA ARG A 514 29.09 -25.08 -22.00
C ARG A 514 30.35 -25.98 -21.95
N VAL A 515 31.52 -25.37 -21.84
CA VAL A 515 32.81 -26.08 -21.82
C VAL A 515 33.42 -26.17 -20.39
N ALA A 516 33.05 -25.23 -19.51
CA ALA A 516 33.48 -25.29 -18.13
C ALA A 516 32.47 -24.61 -17.19
N GLU A 517 32.56 -24.99 -15.93
CA GLU A 517 31.83 -24.36 -14.82
C GLU A 517 32.84 -24.03 -13.70
N ARG A 518 32.74 -22.81 -13.20
CA ARG A 518 33.53 -22.31 -12.07
C ARG A 518 32.60 -21.83 -10.97
N PHE A 519 33.07 -21.86 -9.71
CA PHE A 519 32.44 -21.16 -8.62
C PHE A 519 33.22 -19.89 -8.29
N GLN A 520 32.47 -18.81 -8.21
CA GLN A 520 32.90 -17.55 -7.62
C GLN A 520 32.48 -17.51 -6.17
N GLN A 521 33.40 -17.21 -5.28
CA GLN A 521 33.12 -16.77 -3.91
C GLN A 521 33.62 -15.33 -3.80
N ASN A 522 32.75 -14.41 -3.44
CA ASN A 522 33.09 -13.00 -3.31
C ASN A 522 32.71 -12.53 -1.89
N LEU A 523 33.66 -11.95 -1.19
CA LEU A 523 33.46 -11.23 0.06
C LEU A 523 33.62 -9.74 -0.26
N ASP A 524 32.58 -8.96 -0.03
CA ASP A 524 32.60 -7.52 -0.27
C ASP A 524 32.26 -6.72 0.98
N ALA A 525 32.80 -5.51 1.06
CA ALA A 525 32.41 -4.52 2.04
C ALA A 525 32.59 -3.12 1.47
N GLY A 526 31.64 -2.23 1.79
CA GLY A 526 31.65 -0.90 1.22
C GLY A 526 30.79 0.10 1.99
N VAL A 527 30.73 1.30 1.45
CA VAL A 527 29.90 2.38 1.97
C VAL A 527 29.34 3.21 0.82
N GLU A 528 28.03 3.42 0.82
CA GLU A 528 27.34 4.37 -0.05
C GLU A 528 26.91 5.59 0.80
N ALA A 529 27.14 6.80 0.29
CA ALA A 529 26.67 8.04 0.92
C ALA A 529 26.08 8.95 -0.13
N GLY A 530 24.99 9.65 0.19
CA GLY A 530 24.31 10.43 -0.82
C GLY A 530 23.13 11.22 -0.29
N ARG A 531 22.26 11.59 -1.24
CA ARG A 531 21.04 12.30 -0.97
C ARG A 531 19.88 11.75 -1.80
N THR A 532 18.76 11.50 -1.12
CA THR A 532 17.47 11.22 -1.74
C THR A 532 16.67 12.52 -1.79
N PHE A 533 16.44 13.07 -3.00
CA PHE A 533 15.77 14.37 -3.18
C PHE A 533 14.24 14.24 -3.11
N SER A 534 13.73 13.08 -3.43
CA SER A 534 12.31 12.73 -3.36
C SER A 534 12.20 11.21 -3.33
N ASN A 535 10.99 10.70 -3.28
CA ASN A 535 10.79 9.25 -3.44
C ASN A 535 11.12 8.73 -4.87
N GLN A 536 11.63 9.58 -5.77
CA GLN A 536 11.89 9.27 -7.18
C GLN A 536 13.34 9.50 -7.64
N LEU A 537 14.13 10.29 -6.92
CA LEU A 537 15.49 10.64 -7.32
C LEU A 537 16.47 10.47 -6.16
N GLN A 538 17.55 9.73 -6.42
CA GLN A 538 18.68 9.56 -5.50
C GLN A 538 20.00 9.84 -6.24
N VAL A 539 20.91 10.53 -5.59
CA VAL A 539 22.30 10.75 -6.05
C VAL A 539 23.22 10.34 -4.92
N SER A 540 24.23 9.51 -5.21
CA SER A 540 25.15 8.97 -4.20
C SER A 540 26.53 8.71 -4.77
N ALA A 541 27.50 8.57 -3.86
CA ALA A 541 28.82 8.04 -4.12
C ALA A 541 28.99 6.75 -3.31
N GLU A 542 29.57 5.74 -3.94
CA GLU A 542 29.84 4.44 -3.34
C GLU A 542 31.33 4.12 -3.48
N TRP A 543 31.89 3.54 -2.45
CA TRP A 543 33.17 2.84 -2.51
C TRP A 543 33.03 1.48 -1.86
N HIS A 544 33.51 0.43 -2.54
CA HIS A 544 33.57 -0.91 -1.97
C HIS A 544 34.88 -1.61 -2.35
N ALA A 545 35.28 -2.55 -1.53
CA ALA A 545 36.38 -3.49 -1.76
C ALA A 545 35.82 -4.90 -1.75
N GLU A 546 36.35 -5.73 -2.60
CA GLU A 546 35.98 -7.13 -2.71
C GLU A 546 37.23 -8.03 -2.72
N ASP A 547 37.07 -9.26 -2.17
CA ASP A 547 38.01 -10.36 -2.30
C ASP A 547 37.32 -11.53 -2.96
N THR A 548 37.75 -11.88 -4.16
CA THR A 548 37.12 -12.91 -4.98
C THR A 548 38.00 -14.14 -5.07
N HIS A 549 37.45 -15.28 -4.71
CA HIS A 549 38.07 -16.60 -4.86
C HIS A 549 37.39 -17.43 -5.94
N TRP A 550 38.21 -18.01 -6.83
CA TRP A 550 37.73 -18.80 -7.97
C TRP A 550 38.14 -20.26 -7.84
N SER A 551 37.21 -21.17 -8.06
CA SER A 551 37.46 -22.60 -8.14
C SER A 551 36.85 -23.19 -9.41
N LEU A 552 37.58 -24.08 -10.09
CA LEU A 552 37.08 -24.84 -11.23
C LEU A 552 36.30 -26.05 -10.69
N THR A 553 35.05 -26.18 -11.17
CA THR A 553 34.16 -27.30 -10.79
C THR A 553 34.26 -28.42 -11.82
N THR A 554 34.08 -28.07 -13.09
CA THR A 554 34.09 -29.06 -14.20
C THR A 554 34.63 -28.40 -15.48
N GLY A 555 35.13 -29.21 -16.40
CA GLY A 555 35.52 -28.81 -17.73
C GLY A 555 36.92 -28.19 -17.85
N THR A 556 37.19 -27.64 -19.02
CA THR A 556 38.46 -26.97 -19.34
C THR A 556 38.22 -25.75 -20.18
N GLY A 557 39.08 -24.74 -20.08
CA GLY A 557 39.01 -23.51 -20.89
C GLY A 557 38.59 -22.27 -20.14
N GLY A 558 38.40 -21.18 -20.89
CA GLY A 558 37.95 -19.89 -20.37
C GLY A 558 39.06 -18.97 -19.86
N GLY A 559 40.32 -19.30 -20.02
CA GLY A 559 41.44 -18.47 -19.58
C GLY A 559 41.68 -18.50 -18.06
N PRO A 560 42.65 -17.73 -17.56
CA PRO A 560 42.94 -17.67 -16.15
C PRO A 560 41.87 -16.87 -15.39
N TYR A 561 41.29 -17.49 -14.35
CA TYR A 561 40.47 -16.84 -13.34
C TYR A 561 41.33 -16.76 -12.07
N LEU A 562 41.93 -15.61 -11.86
CA LEU A 562 42.81 -15.38 -10.72
C LEU A 562 42.01 -14.85 -9.53
N SER A 563 42.19 -15.46 -8.39
CA SER A 563 41.64 -15.00 -7.11
C SER A 563 42.42 -13.78 -6.62
N GLY A 564 41.71 -12.86 -5.97
CA GLY A 564 42.34 -11.68 -5.38
C GLY A 564 41.36 -10.53 -5.17
N THR A 565 41.91 -9.43 -4.74
CA THR A 565 41.14 -8.24 -4.35
C THR A 565 40.93 -7.29 -5.50
N ALA A 566 39.84 -6.53 -5.40
CA ALA A 566 39.55 -5.36 -6.26
C ALA A 566 38.87 -4.27 -5.41
N GLN A 567 38.92 -3.05 -5.90
CA GLN A 567 38.22 -1.91 -5.33
C GLN A 567 37.45 -1.18 -6.43
N THR A 568 36.26 -0.67 -6.09
CA THR A 568 35.44 0.08 -7.02
C THR A 568 34.93 1.36 -6.35
N GLY A 569 35.04 2.48 -7.04
CA GLY A 569 34.45 3.75 -6.61
C GLY A 569 33.50 4.27 -7.70
N LEU A 570 32.26 4.59 -7.34
CA LEU A 570 31.20 4.98 -8.28
C LEU A 570 30.42 6.18 -7.79
N LEU A 571 29.99 7.02 -8.72
CA LEU A 571 28.93 8.01 -8.54
C LEU A 571 27.66 7.47 -9.17
N HIS A 572 26.55 7.56 -8.48
CA HIS A 572 25.24 7.03 -8.90
C HIS A 572 24.21 8.13 -9.06
N ILE A 573 23.38 8.02 -10.11
CA ILE A 573 22.13 8.75 -10.27
C ILE A 573 21.05 7.72 -10.55
N LYS A 574 20.06 7.64 -9.65
CA LYS A 574 18.95 6.69 -9.75
C LYS A 574 17.62 7.46 -9.80
N ILE A 575 16.87 7.30 -10.89
CA ILE A 575 15.53 7.89 -11.08
C ILE A 575 14.51 6.78 -11.20
N ASP A 576 13.42 6.85 -10.45
CA ASP A 576 12.32 5.90 -10.53
C ASP A 576 10.97 6.64 -10.54
N ARG A 577 10.39 6.81 -11.71
CA ARG A 577 9.07 7.39 -11.96
C ARG A 577 8.08 6.37 -12.50
N ALA A 578 8.34 5.08 -12.28
CA ALA A 578 7.43 4.02 -12.69
C ALA A 578 6.17 3.99 -11.85
N SER A 579 5.08 3.50 -12.41
CA SER A 579 3.80 3.34 -11.73
C SER A 579 3.71 2.04 -10.92
N THR A 580 4.52 1.03 -11.25
CA THR A 580 4.61 -0.25 -10.51
C THR A 580 6.05 -0.76 -10.41
N GLY A 581 6.26 -1.78 -9.57
CA GLY A 581 7.59 -2.36 -9.34
C GLY A 581 8.16 -3.09 -10.55
N VAL A 582 7.35 -3.84 -11.30
CA VAL A 582 7.82 -4.75 -12.35
C VAL A 582 7.25 -4.41 -13.72
N VAL A 583 6.01 -4.81 -14.03
CA VAL A 583 5.34 -4.42 -15.28
C VAL A 583 4.67 -3.08 -15.05
N SER A 584 5.36 -1.99 -15.38
CA SER A 584 4.80 -0.64 -15.25
C SER A 584 4.02 -0.28 -16.51
N PRO A 585 2.70 0.01 -16.40
CA PRO A 585 1.94 0.50 -17.55
C PRO A 585 2.48 1.83 -18.08
N ASP A 586 2.87 2.71 -17.16
CA ASP A 586 3.42 4.02 -17.47
C ASP A 586 4.61 4.30 -16.55
N GLY A 587 5.65 4.90 -17.09
CA GLY A 587 6.75 5.37 -16.28
C GLY A 587 8.11 5.33 -16.94
N PHE A 588 9.07 5.80 -16.18
CA PHE A 588 10.47 5.88 -16.57
C PHE A 588 11.37 5.51 -15.39
N ARG A 589 12.39 4.71 -15.67
CA ARG A 589 13.49 4.42 -14.74
C ARG A 589 14.82 4.71 -15.42
N LEU A 590 15.75 5.23 -14.64
CA LEU A 590 17.15 5.44 -15.04
C LEU A 590 18.03 5.07 -13.85
N SER A 591 19.06 4.26 -14.11
CA SER A 591 20.17 4.05 -13.21
C SER A 591 21.45 4.29 -13.99
N ALA A 592 22.19 5.30 -13.61
CA ALA A 592 23.48 5.63 -14.21
C ALA A 592 24.55 5.64 -13.13
N SER A 593 25.70 5.03 -13.41
CA SER A 593 26.88 5.13 -12.57
C SER A 593 28.13 5.34 -13.39
N ALA A 594 29.05 6.11 -12.84
CA ALA A 594 30.35 6.37 -13.44
C ALA A 594 31.44 6.42 -12.37
N GLY A 595 32.59 5.83 -12.66
CA GLY A 595 33.71 5.76 -11.73
C GLY A 595 34.84 4.90 -12.26
N ALA A 596 35.45 4.08 -11.40
CA ALA A 596 36.53 3.22 -11.85
C ALA A 596 36.71 1.97 -10.97
N LEU A 597 37.26 0.93 -11.57
CA LEU A 597 37.79 -0.28 -10.95
C LEU A 597 39.29 -0.10 -10.69
N TYR A 598 39.73 -0.37 -9.47
CA TYR A 598 41.11 -0.18 -9.02
C TYR A 598 41.68 -1.48 -8.42
N HIS A 599 42.98 -1.68 -8.57
CA HIS A 599 43.73 -2.76 -7.92
C HIS A 599 43.15 -4.16 -8.15
N ALA A 600 42.41 -4.34 -9.23
CA ALA A 600 41.85 -5.63 -9.60
C ALA A 600 42.94 -6.54 -10.16
N VAL A 601 42.96 -7.78 -9.72
CA VAL A 601 43.99 -8.76 -10.11
C VAL A 601 44.01 -8.96 -11.62
N ALA A 602 45.18 -8.86 -12.24
CA ALA A 602 45.42 -8.99 -13.69
C ALA A 602 44.59 -8.06 -14.56
N SER A 603 44.23 -6.90 -14.03
CA SER A 603 43.51 -5.85 -14.74
C SER A 603 44.20 -4.51 -14.62
N ASP A 604 44.04 -3.65 -15.60
CA ASP A 604 44.38 -2.25 -15.45
C ASP A 604 43.40 -1.54 -14.54
N ASN A 605 43.79 -0.40 -13.96
CA ASN A 605 42.81 0.51 -13.35
C ASN A 605 41.95 1.03 -14.51
N ALA A 606 40.67 0.73 -14.45
CA ALA A 606 39.76 0.91 -15.57
C ALA A 606 38.61 1.84 -15.22
N PRO A 607 38.32 2.85 -16.06
CA PRO A 607 37.08 3.61 -15.92
C PRO A 607 35.90 2.65 -16.07
N LEU A 608 34.84 2.91 -15.31
CA LEU A 608 33.63 2.08 -15.30
C LEU A 608 32.39 2.96 -15.48
N VAL A 609 31.63 2.65 -16.50
CA VAL A 609 30.34 3.32 -16.78
C VAL A 609 29.25 2.27 -16.89
N ASN A 610 28.18 2.43 -16.13
CA ASN A 610 26.97 1.63 -16.25
C ASN A 610 25.77 2.54 -16.43
N LEU A 611 24.92 2.20 -17.40
CA LEU A 611 23.66 2.89 -17.68
C LEU A 611 22.57 1.85 -17.89
N SER A 612 21.47 1.96 -17.20
CA SER A 612 20.26 1.16 -17.40
C SER A 612 19.06 2.09 -17.44
N PHE A 613 18.21 1.91 -18.42
CA PHE A 613 16.97 2.68 -18.51
C PHE A 613 15.80 1.81 -18.93
N SER A 614 14.59 2.22 -18.55
CA SER A 614 13.34 1.68 -19.08
C SER A 614 12.27 2.75 -19.10
N ALA A 615 11.50 2.79 -20.18
CA ALA A 615 10.37 3.69 -20.35
C ALA A 615 9.17 2.90 -20.87
N THR A 616 7.99 3.15 -20.33
CA THR A 616 6.76 2.49 -20.73
C THR A 616 5.63 3.50 -20.85
N ARG A 617 4.72 3.24 -21.79
CA ARG A 617 3.51 4.02 -22.00
C ARG A 617 2.33 3.11 -22.31
N SER A 618 1.23 3.33 -21.60
CA SER A 618 -0.03 2.61 -21.84
C SER A 618 -0.96 3.38 -22.77
N TRP A 619 -1.66 2.64 -23.63
CA TRP A 619 -2.70 3.18 -24.50
C TRP A 619 -3.76 2.12 -24.78
N LYS A 620 -5.00 2.37 -24.37
CA LYS A 620 -6.17 1.50 -24.61
C LYS A 620 -5.93 0.02 -24.25
N GLY A 621 -5.33 -0.24 -23.08
CA GLY A 621 -5.04 -1.62 -22.62
C GLY A 621 -3.76 -2.25 -23.20
N ASN A 622 -3.04 -1.53 -24.04
CA ASN A 622 -1.74 -1.91 -24.58
C ASN A 622 -0.64 -1.17 -23.84
N ILE A 623 0.52 -1.79 -23.67
CA ILE A 623 1.70 -1.19 -23.07
C ILE A 623 2.84 -1.28 -24.08
N PHE A 624 3.45 -0.15 -24.38
CA PHE A 624 4.65 -0.06 -25.21
C PHE A 624 5.84 0.22 -24.31
N GLY A 625 6.91 -0.51 -24.49
CA GLY A 625 8.12 -0.40 -23.68
C GLY A 625 9.37 -0.22 -24.53
N LEU A 626 10.29 0.57 -24.00
CA LEU A 626 11.65 0.72 -24.49
C LEU A 626 12.59 0.60 -23.30
N GLY A 627 13.65 -0.19 -23.43
CA GLY A 627 14.64 -0.37 -22.37
C GLY A 627 16.00 -0.65 -22.93
N GLY A 628 16.99 -0.64 -22.07
CA GLY A 628 18.34 -1.01 -22.45
C GLY A 628 19.34 -0.79 -21.33
N ASN A 629 20.53 -1.36 -21.53
CA ASN A 629 21.68 -1.15 -20.67
C ASN A 629 22.96 -0.94 -21.51
N VAL A 630 23.88 -0.23 -20.92
CA VAL A 630 25.26 -0.04 -21.43
C VAL A 630 26.18 -0.25 -20.24
N ASN A 631 27.17 -1.12 -20.41
CA ASN A 631 28.21 -1.30 -19.40
C ASN A 631 29.57 -1.28 -20.11
N SER A 632 30.52 -0.52 -19.62
CA SER A 632 31.77 -0.28 -20.34
C SER A 632 32.91 0.04 -19.39
N TYR A 633 34.05 -0.56 -19.67
CA TYR A 633 35.35 -0.17 -19.14
C TYR A 633 36.12 0.74 -20.10
N LEU A 634 35.45 1.33 -21.10
CA LEU A 634 36.01 2.20 -22.11
C LEU A 634 37.25 1.59 -22.82
N ARG A 635 37.15 0.30 -23.18
CA ARG A 635 38.16 -0.54 -23.79
C ARG A 635 39.42 -0.80 -22.93
N ALA A 636 39.37 -0.58 -21.63
CA ALA A 636 40.46 -0.98 -20.75
C ALA A 636 40.63 -2.50 -20.74
N ASN A 637 41.85 -2.96 -20.50
CA ASN A 637 42.14 -4.37 -20.36
C ASN A 637 41.72 -4.84 -18.95
N VAL A 638 40.62 -5.60 -18.89
CA VAL A 638 40.04 -6.10 -17.65
C VAL A 638 39.99 -7.62 -17.71
N ALA A 639 40.44 -8.27 -16.64
CA ALA A 639 40.49 -9.72 -16.53
C ALA A 639 39.08 -10.34 -16.62
N GLN A 640 39.02 -11.63 -17.05
CA GLN A 640 37.79 -12.37 -17.27
C GLN A 640 36.77 -12.30 -16.11
N PRO A 641 37.19 -12.34 -14.84
CA PRO A 641 36.25 -12.26 -13.71
C PRO A 641 35.41 -10.99 -13.66
N TYR A 642 35.94 -9.87 -14.11
CA TYR A 642 35.30 -8.55 -14.03
C TYR A 642 34.54 -8.16 -15.30
N ARG A 643 34.56 -9.01 -16.35
CA ARG A 643 33.89 -8.71 -17.63
C ARG A 643 32.38 -8.85 -17.51
N PHE A 644 31.68 -8.01 -18.23
CA PHE A 644 30.22 -8.07 -18.37
C PHE A 644 29.78 -9.28 -19.18
N THR A 645 28.51 -9.67 -19.03
CA THR A 645 27.92 -10.80 -19.72
C THR A 645 26.64 -10.43 -20.43
N LEU A 646 26.31 -11.14 -21.50
CA LEU A 646 25.02 -11.13 -22.19
C LEU A 646 24.54 -12.55 -22.40
N GLY A 647 23.24 -12.76 -22.29
CA GLY A 647 22.54 -14.03 -22.49
C GLY A 647 21.59 -14.37 -21.35
N GLY A 648 20.46 -14.97 -21.68
CA GLY A 648 19.40 -15.37 -20.76
C GLY A 648 18.09 -14.60 -20.94
N PRO A 649 17.03 -15.01 -20.27
CA PRO A 649 15.70 -14.41 -20.42
C PRO A 649 15.69 -12.90 -20.20
N MET A 650 15.16 -12.14 -21.16
CA MET A 650 15.09 -10.66 -21.18
C MET A 650 16.46 -9.96 -21.14
N HIS A 651 17.52 -10.71 -21.49
CA HIS A 651 18.90 -10.21 -21.57
C HIS A 651 19.62 -10.86 -22.78
N LEU A 652 19.00 -10.84 -23.92
CA LEU A 652 19.22 -11.61 -25.13
C LEU A 652 18.66 -13.03 -24.96
N SER A 653 17.34 -13.13 -24.98
CA SER A 653 16.57 -14.28 -24.51
C SER A 653 16.82 -15.58 -25.28
N SER A 654 17.33 -15.52 -26.52
CA SER A 654 17.66 -16.69 -27.33
C SER A 654 19.02 -17.30 -26.98
N ALA A 655 19.91 -16.55 -26.36
CA ALA A 655 21.21 -17.00 -25.90
C ALA A 655 21.14 -17.72 -24.55
N SER A 656 22.13 -18.54 -24.26
CA SER A 656 22.26 -19.15 -22.93
C SER A 656 22.73 -18.12 -21.90
N ILE A 657 22.51 -18.42 -20.62
CA ILE A 657 22.90 -17.52 -19.52
C ILE A 657 24.41 -17.28 -19.59
N ASP A 658 24.78 -16.00 -19.57
CA ASP A 658 26.18 -15.53 -19.60
C ASP A 658 26.99 -16.09 -20.80
N GLU A 659 26.32 -16.40 -21.92
CA GLU A 659 26.97 -17.01 -23.07
C GLU A 659 28.06 -16.14 -23.67
N TYR A 660 27.82 -14.85 -23.69
CA TYR A 660 28.77 -13.88 -24.21
C TYR A 660 29.42 -13.09 -23.08
N ARG A 661 30.71 -12.78 -23.20
CA ARG A 661 31.48 -12.08 -22.17
C ARG A 661 32.46 -11.07 -22.78
N GLY A 662 32.49 -9.84 -22.25
CA GLY A 662 33.33 -8.77 -22.76
C GLY A 662 33.53 -7.62 -21.77
N THR A 663 34.43 -6.69 -22.13
CA THR A 663 34.71 -5.48 -21.34
C THR A 663 33.69 -4.36 -21.59
N ASP A 664 33.01 -4.43 -22.71
CA ASP A 664 32.06 -3.40 -23.14
C ASP A 664 30.82 -4.09 -23.74
N THR A 665 29.65 -3.60 -23.39
CA THR A 665 28.38 -4.15 -23.87
C THR A 665 27.28 -3.10 -23.91
N TYR A 666 26.36 -3.26 -24.86
CA TYR A 666 25.05 -2.65 -24.77
C TYR A 666 23.96 -3.68 -25.13
N LEU A 667 22.78 -3.44 -24.62
CA LEU A 667 21.55 -4.15 -24.99
C LEU A 667 20.42 -3.12 -25.11
N ALA A 668 19.67 -3.17 -26.20
CA ALA A 668 18.45 -2.41 -26.40
C ALA A 668 17.27 -3.38 -26.53
N THR A 669 16.19 -3.09 -25.86
CA THR A 669 14.96 -3.89 -25.86
C THR A 669 13.77 -3.00 -26.19
N THR A 670 12.93 -3.44 -27.13
CA THR A 670 11.61 -2.85 -27.35
C THR A 670 10.54 -3.91 -27.13
N GLY A 671 9.44 -3.54 -26.49
CA GLY A 671 8.40 -4.49 -26.11
C GLY A 671 7.00 -3.95 -26.29
N TYR A 672 6.08 -4.84 -26.59
CA TYR A 672 4.67 -4.60 -26.65
C TYR A 672 3.93 -5.66 -25.81
N LEU A 673 3.07 -5.20 -24.91
CA LEU A 673 2.22 -6.05 -24.08
C LEU A 673 0.76 -5.72 -24.37
N HIS A 674 -0.02 -6.74 -24.69
CA HIS A 674 -1.47 -6.65 -24.86
C HIS A 674 -2.18 -7.35 -23.71
N ARG A 675 -3.06 -6.65 -23.00
CA ARG A 675 -3.82 -7.26 -21.92
C ARG A 675 -4.92 -8.16 -22.47
N ILE A 676 -4.76 -9.47 -22.28
CA ILE A 676 -5.73 -10.49 -22.73
C ILE A 676 -6.89 -10.57 -21.76
N ALA A 677 -6.60 -10.61 -20.45
CA ALA A 677 -7.61 -10.76 -19.40
C ALA A 677 -7.21 -10.08 -18.10
N ALA A 678 -8.20 -9.68 -17.32
CA ALA A 678 -8.01 -9.40 -15.89
C ALA A 678 -8.00 -10.74 -15.14
N LEU A 679 -7.06 -10.91 -14.21
CA LEU A 679 -7.10 -12.06 -13.31
C LEU A 679 -8.14 -11.82 -12.20
N PRO A 680 -8.76 -12.89 -11.66
CA PRO A 680 -9.63 -12.78 -10.50
C PRO A 680 -8.92 -12.09 -9.32
N THR A 681 -9.67 -11.37 -8.50
CA THR A 681 -9.16 -10.73 -7.28
C THR A 681 -8.48 -11.77 -6.40
N GLY A 682 -7.22 -11.52 -6.03
CA GLY A 682 -6.37 -12.45 -5.27
C GLY A 682 -5.45 -13.33 -6.13
N LEU A 683 -5.71 -13.53 -7.43
CA LEU A 683 -4.81 -14.26 -8.33
C LEU A 683 -3.86 -13.34 -9.12
N GLY A 684 -4.05 -12.01 -9.04
CA GLY A 684 -3.15 -11.05 -9.67
C GLY A 684 -3.86 -9.91 -10.39
N GLN A 685 -3.09 -9.17 -11.22
CA GLN A 685 -3.59 -7.96 -11.89
C GLN A 685 -4.05 -8.21 -13.32
N GLY A 686 -3.37 -9.11 -14.05
CA GLY A 686 -3.70 -9.37 -15.45
C GLY A 686 -2.81 -10.39 -16.12
N LEU A 687 -3.32 -10.90 -17.24
CA LEU A 687 -2.62 -11.75 -18.20
C LEU A 687 -2.36 -10.95 -19.47
N TYR A 688 -1.12 -10.95 -19.92
CA TYR A 688 -0.66 -10.19 -21.09
C TYR A 688 -0.02 -11.11 -22.12
N ALA A 689 -0.31 -10.90 -23.40
CA ALA A 689 0.53 -11.35 -24.50
C ALA A 689 1.70 -10.40 -24.68
N VAL A 690 2.87 -10.91 -24.93
CA VAL A 690 4.12 -10.15 -25.06
C VAL A 690 4.73 -10.40 -26.42
N LEU A 691 5.19 -9.34 -27.06
CA LEU A 691 6.08 -9.35 -28.21
C LEU A 691 7.23 -8.38 -27.89
N ALA A 692 8.46 -8.88 -27.98
CA ALA A 692 9.63 -8.06 -27.75
C ALA A 692 10.72 -8.34 -28.80
N TYR A 693 11.57 -7.35 -29.01
CA TYR A 693 12.79 -7.46 -29.79
C TYR A 693 13.95 -6.99 -28.92
N GLU A 694 15.03 -7.76 -28.93
CA GLU A 694 16.27 -7.50 -28.21
C GLU A 694 17.42 -7.44 -29.20
N GLY A 695 18.29 -6.44 -29.05
CA GLY A 695 19.49 -6.32 -29.88
C GLY A 695 20.63 -5.72 -29.08
N GLY A 696 21.81 -6.35 -29.14
CA GLY A 696 22.97 -5.89 -28.38
C GLY A 696 24.28 -6.37 -28.94
N GLU A 697 25.34 -5.74 -28.48
CA GLU A 697 26.71 -6.12 -28.80
C GLU A 697 27.52 -6.28 -27.52
N ILE A 698 28.53 -7.12 -27.60
CA ILE A 698 29.53 -7.29 -26.58
C ILE A 698 30.89 -7.46 -27.21
N TRP A 699 31.90 -6.77 -26.68
CA TRP A 699 33.27 -6.81 -27.22
C TRP A 699 34.30 -6.62 -26.13
N SER A 700 35.56 -6.82 -26.49
CA SER A 700 36.76 -6.61 -25.69
C SER A 700 37.86 -6.04 -26.60
N PRO A 701 38.97 -5.54 -26.06
CA PRO A 701 40.11 -5.10 -26.88
C PRO A 701 40.58 -6.15 -27.87
N GLU A 702 40.51 -7.43 -27.51
CA GLU A 702 40.94 -8.57 -28.33
C GLU A 702 39.83 -9.19 -29.20
N THR A 703 38.58 -8.79 -29.05
CA THR A 703 37.44 -9.33 -29.82
C THR A 703 36.67 -8.23 -30.54
N ARG A 704 36.18 -8.56 -31.73
CA ARG A 704 35.31 -7.63 -32.48
C ARG A 704 33.91 -7.63 -31.90
N ALA A 705 33.26 -6.47 -31.94
CA ALA A 705 31.84 -6.35 -31.66
C ALA A 705 31.04 -7.15 -32.71
N ILE A 706 30.09 -7.93 -32.25
CA ILE A 706 29.16 -8.70 -33.07
C ILE A 706 27.76 -8.38 -32.57
N LEU A 707 26.94 -7.80 -33.44
CA LEU A 707 25.54 -7.56 -33.15
C LEU A 707 24.81 -8.92 -33.00
N ARG A 708 24.19 -9.10 -31.88
CA ARG A 708 23.29 -10.21 -31.57
C ARG A 708 21.88 -9.68 -31.42
N GLN A 709 20.92 -10.44 -31.95
CA GLN A 709 19.53 -10.00 -31.92
C GLN A 709 18.58 -11.18 -31.83
N ASP A 710 17.45 -10.96 -31.19
CA ASP A 710 16.36 -11.93 -31.12
C ASP A 710 14.98 -11.29 -31.04
N GLY A 711 13.97 -12.10 -31.37
CA GLY A 711 12.58 -11.81 -31.19
C GLY A 711 12.01 -12.72 -30.11
N VAL A 712 11.21 -12.17 -29.21
CA VAL A 712 10.58 -12.86 -28.09
C VAL A 712 9.08 -12.73 -28.20
N THR A 713 8.36 -13.85 -28.02
CA THR A 713 6.90 -13.86 -27.88
C THR A 713 6.49 -14.73 -26.71
N GLY A 714 5.38 -14.42 -26.06
CA GLY A 714 4.93 -15.22 -24.93
C GLY A 714 3.77 -14.64 -24.16
N LEU A 715 3.59 -15.16 -22.96
CA LEU A 715 2.56 -14.76 -22.00
C LEU A 715 3.22 -14.33 -20.70
N VAL A 716 2.71 -13.26 -20.12
CA VAL A 716 3.10 -12.78 -18.79
C VAL A 716 1.86 -12.62 -17.93
N ALA A 717 1.85 -13.28 -16.78
CA ALA A 717 0.84 -13.11 -15.74
C ALA A 717 1.45 -12.37 -14.54
N SER A 718 0.82 -11.28 -14.11
CA SER A 718 1.18 -10.59 -12.87
C SER A 718 0.40 -11.21 -11.72
N THR A 719 1.05 -12.03 -10.89
CA THR A 719 0.45 -12.83 -9.82
C THR A 719 0.98 -12.46 -8.44
N PRO A 720 0.37 -12.92 -7.34
CA PRO A 720 0.91 -12.75 -5.98
C PRO A 720 2.28 -13.42 -5.75
N LEU A 721 2.67 -14.38 -6.60
CA LEU A 721 4.00 -15.01 -6.56
C LEU A 721 5.04 -14.26 -7.41
N GLY A 722 4.70 -13.09 -7.92
CA GLY A 722 5.50 -12.33 -8.87
C GLY A 722 5.03 -12.48 -10.31
N LEU A 723 5.91 -12.14 -11.25
CA LEU A 723 5.64 -12.38 -12.66
C LEU A 723 5.81 -13.87 -12.99
N ILE A 724 4.83 -14.44 -13.67
CA ILE A 724 4.95 -15.75 -14.29
C ILE A 724 5.04 -15.50 -15.79
N THR A 725 6.16 -15.88 -16.40
CA THR A 725 6.41 -15.69 -17.83
C THR A 725 6.61 -17.04 -18.50
N PHE A 726 5.93 -17.24 -19.61
CA PHE A 726 6.22 -18.31 -20.54
C PHE A 726 6.52 -17.69 -21.90
N GLY A 727 7.69 -17.94 -22.44
CA GLY A 727 8.15 -17.30 -23.67
C GLY A 727 8.90 -18.23 -24.61
N VAL A 728 8.89 -17.83 -25.87
CA VAL A 728 9.70 -18.42 -26.96
C VAL A 728 10.55 -17.30 -27.54
N SER A 729 11.83 -17.56 -27.74
CA SER A 729 12.76 -16.64 -28.39
C SER A 729 13.45 -17.29 -29.58
N VAL A 730 13.66 -16.49 -30.61
CA VAL A 730 14.37 -16.90 -31.84
C VAL A 730 15.34 -15.80 -32.18
N GLY A 731 16.62 -16.15 -32.23
CA GLY A 731 17.71 -15.22 -32.50
C GLY A 731 18.55 -15.62 -33.69
N ASP A 732 19.60 -14.86 -33.91
CA ASP A 732 20.61 -15.12 -34.92
C ASP A 732 21.43 -16.38 -34.61
N ALA A 733 22.29 -16.80 -35.55
CA ALA A 733 23.16 -17.97 -35.42
C ALA A 733 22.44 -19.29 -35.03
N GLY A 734 21.13 -19.38 -35.25
CA GLY A 734 20.33 -20.57 -34.93
C GLY A 734 19.89 -20.70 -33.47
N HIS A 735 20.08 -19.67 -32.66
CA HIS A 735 19.62 -19.66 -31.27
C HIS A 735 18.09 -19.73 -31.22
N ARG A 736 17.56 -20.67 -30.43
CA ARG A 736 16.13 -20.83 -30.15
C ARG A 736 15.96 -21.32 -28.74
N LYS A 737 15.10 -20.66 -27.97
CA LYS A 737 14.79 -21.05 -26.58
C LYS A 737 13.30 -21.02 -26.33
N VAL A 738 12.84 -21.95 -25.53
CA VAL A 738 11.58 -21.84 -24.80
C VAL A 738 11.95 -21.64 -23.34
N PHE A 739 11.38 -20.65 -22.69
CA PHE A 739 11.69 -20.36 -21.30
C PHE A 739 10.45 -20.14 -20.44
N PHE A 740 10.61 -20.45 -19.17
CA PHE A 740 9.61 -20.25 -18.13
C PHE A 740 10.27 -19.58 -16.94
N THR A 741 9.65 -18.50 -16.41
CA THR A 741 10.15 -17.81 -15.21
C THR A 741 9.03 -17.54 -14.22
N VAL A 742 9.37 -17.55 -12.92
CA VAL A 742 8.49 -17.18 -11.80
C VAL A 742 9.27 -16.21 -10.90
N GLY A 743 8.62 -15.13 -10.45
CA GLY A 743 9.22 -14.14 -9.59
C GLY A 743 9.86 -13.02 -10.39
N ARG A 744 11.13 -12.72 -10.12
CA ARG A 744 11.90 -11.73 -10.90
C ARG A 744 12.44 -12.35 -12.19
N TRP A 745 12.69 -11.53 -13.19
CA TRP A 745 13.54 -11.92 -14.31
C TRP A 745 15.01 -11.92 -13.83
N PHE A 746 15.72 -13.00 -14.12
CA PHE A 746 17.10 -13.18 -13.67
C PHE A 746 18.08 -12.41 -14.54
#